data_890d9472bb1291197cf53d9d18c0593f
#
_entry.id   890d9472bb1291197cf53d9d18c0593f
#
_cell.length_a   1.000
_cell.length_b   1.000
_cell.length_c   1.000
_cell.angle_alpha   90.00
_cell.angle_beta   90.00
_cell.angle_gamma   90.00
#
_symmetry.space_group_name_H-M   'P 1'
#
loop_
_entity.id
_entity.type
_entity.pdbx_description
1 polymer ?
#
loop_
_entity_poly.entity_id
_entity_poly.type
_entity_poly.pdbx_seq_one_letter_code
_entity_poly.pdbx_strand_id
1 'polypeptide(L)'
;MSETSPDSNGELRGLCPAEVIQRREQCGANELPTPGGHGLLVDILNLLREPMSLLLLVCGGIYAAVGDRQEAFMLLGFVIFIMGLTLIQERKTGRALAALRDLASPRALVIRGGERIRIAGRELVQDDLIVLGEGDRVPADAAILQASNVAVDESLVSGESIPVRKSVWDGTLAFARPGGEDLPFLYAGTLIVGGAGIARVTATGPRTEIGRIGAALQTQDKAQETPLQAEARRLVVKLAWVGGALSLMAALGYGLAKHDALGGLLAGLTLAMAILPNEFPVVVAMFLALGAWRLSRRKVLARRIPAVESLGAVTVLCVDKTGTLTANRMTVSRMTANGQSFDLETLRSLPLPESMHETVEYSILASRRDPFDPMERAFKALGEGQLAGTEHLHADWVLVREYPLTRERLAVVQIWRDPSRSELVVAGKGAPEAIAKLCSLDAAARHELEGNVRNLASEGLRVLAVARTQIAEPAIPEDPGTLHFDFVGLVGLEDPLRAGVPAAVAECRSAGIRVVMITGDYPSTAQAIAHRAGLDASRIVTGPELSTLGEQELRQRVADTSVFARMLPEQKLSLVQALAANGEIVAMTGDGVNDAPALKAAHVGIAMGARGTDVAREAAAVVLLEDDFAALVHGIRTGRRIVDNLKKALAYILAVHLPIVGLTLVPIAMGWPLVLMPIHIAFLHLVIDPACSVVFEAQPEEADVMQRPPRAPQAAMFGRRVIGISVAQGAAVLVAVLAVYALALQLGRVESEARALTFATFLIANLGLIFTNRSWSRRIASSSFKDTTLWAVTLGALLFLALVIYVPPLAHLFRFAPLGPLDVALCFGAGGVSVAWFEIVKRSGRARPAVTPPGNPAAAVTS
;
A
#
# COMPACT_ATOMS: atom_id res chain seq x y z
N MET A 1 -35.20 -22.81 -15.34
CA MET A 1 -34.17 -23.84 -15.32
C MET A 1 -33.58 -23.89 -16.69
N SER A 2 -32.52 -23.11 -16.96
CA SER A 2 -31.77 -23.19 -18.21
C SER A 2 -30.66 -24.22 -18.01
N GLU A 3 -30.71 -25.24 -18.86
CA GLU A 3 -29.79 -26.36 -18.87
C GLU A 3 -28.36 -25.89 -19.17
N THR A 4 -27.51 -25.73 -18.16
CA THR A 4 -26.07 -25.79 -18.35
C THR A 4 -25.63 -27.25 -18.37
N SER A 5 -26.05 -27.97 -19.42
CA SER A 5 -25.53 -29.31 -19.73
C SER A 5 -24.09 -29.20 -20.23
N PRO A 6 -23.16 -30.09 -19.85
CA PRO A 6 -21.86 -30.15 -20.49
C PRO A 6 -22.07 -30.43 -21.99
N ASP A 7 -21.38 -29.67 -22.83
CA ASP A 7 -21.30 -29.97 -24.24
C ASP A 7 -20.73 -31.40 -24.47
N SER A 8 -20.89 -31.95 -25.65
CA SER A 8 -20.41 -33.28 -26.09
C SER A 8 -18.92 -33.57 -25.83
N ASN A 9 -18.16 -32.55 -25.34
CA ASN A 9 -16.74 -32.65 -24.94
C ASN A 9 -16.51 -32.51 -23.43
N GLY A 10 -17.54 -32.36 -22.57
CA GLY A 10 -17.40 -32.30 -21.12
C GLY A 10 -16.84 -30.99 -20.58
N GLU A 11 -16.71 -29.93 -21.38
CA GLU A 11 -16.19 -28.64 -20.95
C GLU A 11 -17.26 -27.75 -20.31
N LEU A 12 -16.93 -27.15 -19.12
CA LEU A 12 -17.79 -26.24 -18.40
C LEU A 12 -17.64 -24.81 -18.97
N ARG A 13 -18.60 -24.31 -19.76
CA ARG A 13 -18.52 -23.00 -20.42
C ARG A 13 -18.88 -21.82 -19.53
N GLY A 14 -19.67 -22.00 -18.47
CA GLY A 14 -20.16 -20.89 -17.63
C GLY A 14 -21.08 -19.90 -18.35
N LEU A 15 -21.44 -18.80 -17.68
CA LEU A 15 -22.40 -17.83 -18.18
C LEU A 15 -21.83 -16.97 -19.33
N CYS A 16 -22.70 -16.59 -20.28
CA CYS A 16 -22.37 -15.59 -21.29
C CYS A 16 -22.56 -14.15 -20.76
N PRO A 17 -21.96 -13.12 -21.39
CA PRO A 17 -22.05 -11.74 -20.92
C PRO A 17 -23.48 -11.20 -20.79
N ALA A 18 -24.40 -11.61 -21.66
CA ALA A 18 -25.80 -11.19 -21.59
C ALA A 18 -26.54 -11.77 -20.37
N GLU A 19 -26.27 -13.05 -20.05
CA GLU A 19 -26.84 -13.70 -18.87
C GLU A 19 -26.31 -13.09 -17.57
N VAL A 20 -25.04 -12.71 -17.53
CA VAL A 20 -24.43 -12.02 -16.38
C VAL A 20 -25.13 -10.69 -16.09
N ILE A 21 -25.42 -9.90 -17.14
CA ILE A 21 -26.13 -8.62 -16.99
C ILE A 21 -27.56 -8.88 -16.43
N GLN A 22 -28.28 -9.83 -17.02
CA GLN A 22 -29.62 -10.19 -16.59
C GLN A 22 -29.67 -10.68 -15.13
N ARG A 23 -28.71 -11.55 -14.74
CA ARG A 23 -28.59 -12.05 -13.36
C ARG A 23 -28.24 -10.91 -12.38
N ARG A 24 -27.40 -9.99 -12.78
CA ARG A 24 -27.01 -8.83 -11.95
C ARG A 24 -28.20 -7.88 -11.71
N GLU A 25 -29.06 -7.67 -12.70
CA GLU A 25 -30.28 -6.88 -12.53
C GLU A 25 -31.31 -7.56 -11.60
N GLN A 26 -31.41 -8.89 -11.66
CA GLN A 26 -32.34 -9.68 -10.84
C GLN A 26 -31.86 -9.84 -9.40
N CYS A 27 -30.55 -10.04 -9.20
CA CYS A 27 -29.99 -10.48 -7.93
C CYS A 27 -29.22 -9.39 -7.18
N GLY A 28 -28.87 -8.29 -7.85
CA GLY A 28 -28.00 -7.25 -7.29
C GLY A 28 -26.53 -7.66 -7.28
N ALA A 29 -25.69 -6.81 -6.68
CA ALA A 29 -24.28 -7.08 -6.49
C ALA A 29 -24.06 -8.05 -5.32
N ASN A 30 -22.98 -8.83 -5.37
CA ASN A 30 -22.57 -9.72 -4.27
C ASN A 30 -21.89 -8.88 -3.17
N GLU A 31 -22.65 -8.07 -2.48
CA GLU A 31 -22.21 -7.22 -1.37
C GLU A 31 -23.17 -7.34 -0.19
N LEU A 32 -22.64 -7.37 1.02
CA LEU A 32 -23.45 -7.24 2.23
C LEU A 32 -23.96 -5.81 2.35
N PRO A 33 -25.20 -5.57 2.83
CA PRO A 33 -25.71 -4.23 3.05
C PRO A 33 -24.76 -3.50 4.01
N THR A 34 -24.05 -2.54 3.49
CA THR A 34 -23.31 -1.59 4.33
C THR A 34 -24.33 -0.65 4.95
N PRO A 35 -24.19 -0.26 6.25
CA PRO A 35 -24.98 0.84 6.80
C PRO A 35 -24.86 2.01 5.83
N GLY A 36 -25.96 2.40 5.23
CA GLY A 36 -26.01 3.46 4.23
C GLY A 36 -25.28 4.68 4.73
N GLY A 37 -24.58 5.40 3.85
CA GLY A 37 -23.90 6.63 4.19
C GLY A 37 -24.86 7.50 5.03
N HIS A 38 -24.33 8.11 6.08
CA HIS A 38 -25.11 8.95 6.96
C HIS A 38 -25.90 9.94 6.11
N GLY A 39 -27.20 10.03 6.32
CA GLY A 39 -28.04 10.96 5.58
C GLY A 39 -27.50 12.38 5.73
N LEU A 40 -27.65 13.21 4.72
CA LEU A 40 -27.16 14.60 4.66
C LEU A 40 -27.48 15.40 5.94
N LEU A 41 -28.57 15.10 6.60
CA LEU A 41 -28.98 15.71 7.89
C LEU A 41 -28.05 15.30 9.04
N VAL A 42 -27.60 14.06 9.07
CA VAL A 42 -26.68 13.57 10.12
C VAL A 42 -25.28 14.18 9.92
N ASP A 43 -24.82 14.29 8.67
CA ASP A 43 -23.56 14.95 8.34
C ASP A 43 -23.61 16.43 8.76
N ILE A 44 -24.67 17.15 8.43
CA ILE A 44 -24.89 18.54 8.84
C ILE A 44 -24.91 18.67 10.38
N LEU A 45 -25.59 17.77 11.08
CA LEU A 45 -25.64 17.80 12.55
C LEU A 45 -24.29 17.54 13.20
N ASN A 46 -23.49 16.65 12.61
CA ASN A 46 -22.13 16.39 13.06
C ASN A 46 -21.22 17.60 12.84
N LEU A 47 -21.33 18.27 11.68
CA LEU A 47 -20.59 19.51 11.38
C LEU A 47 -20.99 20.67 12.31
N LEU A 48 -22.27 20.79 12.66
CA LEU A 48 -22.72 21.79 13.65
C LEU A 48 -22.16 21.55 15.06
N ARG A 49 -21.81 20.30 15.39
CA ARG A 49 -21.19 19.93 16.67
C ARG A 49 -19.67 20.17 16.69
N GLU A 50 -19.07 20.50 15.56
CA GLU A 50 -17.65 20.89 15.54
C GLU A 50 -17.43 22.13 16.40
N PRO A 51 -16.34 22.16 17.19
CA PRO A 51 -16.08 23.24 18.14
C PRO A 51 -16.07 24.63 17.51
N MET A 52 -15.54 24.77 16.31
CA MET A 52 -15.47 26.03 15.57
C MET A 52 -16.86 26.53 15.17
N SER A 53 -17.68 25.66 14.57
CA SER A 53 -19.07 25.96 14.18
C SER A 53 -19.92 26.34 15.39
N LEU A 54 -19.75 25.60 16.48
CA LEU A 54 -20.47 25.84 17.73
C LEU A 54 -20.08 27.19 18.36
N LEU A 55 -18.78 27.54 18.40
CA LEU A 55 -18.31 28.82 18.91
C LEU A 55 -18.80 29.99 18.05
N LEU A 56 -18.80 29.86 16.73
CA LEU A 56 -19.36 30.88 15.81
C LEU A 56 -20.87 31.05 16.02
N LEU A 57 -21.64 29.98 16.22
CA LEU A 57 -23.07 30.02 16.52
C LEU A 57 -23.32 30.70 17.86
N VAL A 58 -22.53 30.41 18.89
CA VAL A 58 -22.62 31.05 20.19
C VAL A 58 -22.34 32.56 20.08
N CYS A 59 -21.27 32.94 19.36
CA CYS A 59 -20.97 34.36 19.10
C CYS A 59 -22.10 35.04 18.34
N GLY A 60 -22.62 34.41 17.28
CA GLY A 60 -23.74 34.94 16.52
C GLY A 60 -25.02 35.11 17.36
N GLY A 61 -25.27 34.15 18.26
CA GLY A 61 -26.39 34.23 19.22
C GLY A 61 -26.22 35.40 20.20
N ILE A 62 -25.00 35.65 20.71
CA ILE A 62 -24.70 36.80 21.56
C ILE A 62 -24.94 38.11 20.81
N TYR A 63 -24.40 38.27 19.60
CA TYR A 63 -24.61 39.48 18.80
C TYR A 63 -26.11 39.70 18.47
N ALA A 64 -26.87 38.63 18.18
CA ALA A 64 -28.30 38.71 17.98
C ALA A 64 -29.02 39.19 19.25
N ALA A 65 -28.63 38.71 20.43
CA ALA A 65 -29.21 39.09 21.72
C ALA A 65 -28.90 40.57 22.10
N VAL A 66 -27.75 41.07 21.69
CA VAL A 66 -27.34 42.47 21.91
C VAL A 66 -27.99 43.45 20.92
N GLY A 67 -28.61 42.94 19.86
CA GLY A 67 -29.30 43.73 18.85
C GLY A 67 -28.47 43.98 17.57
N ASP A 68 -27.27 43.51 17.52
CA ASP A 68 -26.40 43.62 16.33
C ASP A 68 -26.75 42.52 15.33
N ARG A 69 -27.87 42.72 14.64
CA ARG A 69 -28.41 41.74 13.67
C ARG A 69 -27.45 41.53 12.48
N GLN A 70 -26.67 42.54 12.13
CA GLN A 70 -25.79 42.50 10.97
C GLN A 70 -24.62 41.55 11.24
N GLU A 71 -23.96 41.65 12.40
CA GLU A 71 -22.87 40.73 12.78
C GLU A 71 -23.41 39.29 13.02
N ALA A 72 -24.60 39.16 13.61
CA ALA A 72 -25.23 37.87 13.84
C ALA A 72 -25.51 37.09 12.52
N PHE A 73 -26.17 37.75 11.54
CA PHE A 73 -26.46 37.14 10.23
C PHE A 73 -25.19 36.78 9.46
N MET A 74 -24.14 37.59 9.60
CA MET A 74 -22.88 37.36 8.96
C MET A 74 -22.18 36.14 9.53
N LEU A 75 -22.09 36.01 10.84
CA LEU A 75 -21.47 34.83 11.47
C LEU A 75 -22.25 33.57 11.10
N LEU A 76 -23.55 33.61 11.01
CA LEU A 76 -24.37 32.50 10.52
C LEU A 76 -24.06 32.18 9.05
N GLY A 77 -23.88 33.19 8.20
CA GLY A 77 -23.45 33.02 6.81
C GLY A 77 -22.09 32.34 6.70
N PHE A 78 -21.13 32.71 7.55
CA PHE A 78 -19.82 32.04 7.64
C PHE A 78 -19.93 30.61 8.12
N VAL A 79 -20.79 30.30 9.09
CA VAL A 79 -21.03 28.91 9.51
C VAL A 79 -21.53 28.08 8.33
N ILE A 80 -22.53 28.56 7.58
CA ILE A 80 -23.05 27.87 6.39
C ILE A 80 -21.96 27.68 5.33
N PHE A 81 -21.14 28.72 5.12
CA PHE A 81 -20.05 28.67 4.14
C PHE A 81 -18.97 27.66 4.54
N ILE A 82 -18.48 27.69 5.80
CA ILE A 82 -17.48 26.75 6.34
C ILE A 82 -18.02 25.33 6.27
N MET A 83 -19.29 25.12 6.70
CA MET A 83 -19.94 23.81 6.60
C MET A 83 -20.00 23.30 5.15
N GLY A 84 -20.31 24.17 4.20
CA GLY A 84 -20.29 23.82 2.78
C GLY A 84 -18.90 23.37 2.29
N LEU A 85 -17.87 24.10 2.69
CA LEU A 85 -16.47 23.78 2.36
C LEU A 85 -16.03 22.45 2.99
N THR A 86 -16.29 22.26 4.28
CA THR A 86 -15.97 21.01 5.01
C THR A 86 -16.71 19.83 4.40
N LEU A 87 -17.99 19.97 4.04
CA LEU A 87 -18.76 18.91 3.38
C LEU A 87 -18.15 18.53 2.01
N ILE A 88 -17.68 19.49 1.25
CA ILE A 88 -16.99 19.24 -0.03
C ILE A 88 -15.68 18.47 0.21
N GLN A 89 -14.91 18.86 1.22
CA GLN A 89 -13.66 18.20 1.57
C GLN A 89 -13.89 16.76 2.07
N GLU A 90 -14.87 16.55 2.97
CA GLU A 90 -15.25 15.22 3.46
C GLU A 90 -15.72 14.30 2.33
N ARG A 91 -16.55 14.80 1.43
CA ARG A 91 -16.99 14.04 0.26
C ARG A 91 -15.85 13.67 -0.68
N LYS A 92 -14.87 14.55 -0.87
CA LYS A 92 -13.68 14.27 -1.67
C LYS A 92 -12.85 13.15 -1.03
N THR A 93 -12.64 13.23 0.28
CA THR A 93 -11.93 12.21 1.08
C THR A 93 -12.71 10.90 1.10
N GLY A 94 -14.02 10.94 1.31
CA GLY A 94 -14.91 9.79 1.31
C GLY A 94 -14.92 9.06 -0.04
N ARG A 95 -14.94 9.79 -1.17
CA ARG A 95 -14.82 9.19 -2.51
C ARG A 95 -13.47 8.49 -2.73
N ALA A 96 -12.39 9.08 -2.25
CA ALA A 96 -11.07 8.46 -2.33
C ALA A 96 -11.03 7.15 -1.52
N LEU A 97 -11.61 7.13 -0.32
CA LEU A 97 -11.72 5.95 0.53
C LEU A 97 -12.64 4.88 -0.07
N ALA A 98 -13.77 5.27 -0.66
CA ALA A 98 -14.69 4.36 -1.34
C ALA A 98 -13.99 3.68 -2.53
N ALA A 99 -13.27 4.44 -3.36
CA ALA A 99 -12.48 3.88 -4.47
C ALA A 99 -11.40 2.89 -4.00
N LEU A 100 -10.77 3.14 -2.83
CA LEU A 100 -9.82 2.21 -2.22
C LEU A 100 -10.52 0.93 -1.74
N ARG A 101 -11.68 1.04 -1.14
CA ARG A 101 -12.48 -0.11 -0.67
C ARG A 101 -12.88 -1.01 -1.85
N ASP A 102 -13.27 -0.41 -2.97
CA ASP A 102 -13.61 -1.14 -4.20
C ASP A 102 -12.42 -1.93 -4.74
N LEU A 103 -11.21 -1.36 -4.71
CA LEU A 103 -9.98 -2.05 -5.12
C LEU A 103 -9.54 -3.14 -4.14
N ALA A 104 -9.92 -3.02 -2.86
CA ALA A 104 -9.62 -4.00 -1.82
C ALA A 104 -10.60 -5.18 -1.77
N SER A 105 -11.69 -5.16 -2.55
CA SER A 105 -12.68 -6.25 -2.60
C SER A 105 -12.02 -7.57 -2.99
N PRO A 106 -12.38 -8.69 -2.33
CA PRO A 106 -11.91 -10.02 -2.73
C PRO A 106 -12.17 -10.26 -4.22
N ARG A 107 -11.26 -10.96 -4.89
CA ARG A 107 -11.42 -11.32 -6.29
C ARG A 107 -11.79 -12.78 -6.42
N ALA A 108 -12.71 -13.09 -7.32
CA ALA A 108 -13.09 -14.46 -7.65
C ALA A 108 -12.53 -14.85 -9.03
N LEU A 109 -12.00 -16.07 -9.14
CA LEU A 109 -11.67 -16.67 -10.43
C LEU A 109 -12.92 -17.40 -10.94
N VAL A 110 -13.45 -16.95 -12.07
CA VAL A 110 -14.68 -17.50 -12.67
C VAL A 110 -14.43 -18.05 -14.06
N ILE A 111 -15.27 -18.97 -14.46
CA ILE A 111 -15.34 -19.44 -15.86
C ILE A 111 -16.58 -18.80 -16.48
N ARG A 112 -16.39 -17.94 -17.49
CA ARG A 112 -17.45 -17.32 -18.28
C ARG A 112 -17.13 -17.45 -19.76
N GLY A 113 -18.09 -17.92 -20.54
CA GLY A 113 -17.89 -18.15 -21.98
C GLY A 113 -16.76 -19.13 -22.32
N GLY A 114 -16.41 -20.04 -21.41
CA GLY A 114 -15.31 -20.99 -21.58
C GLY A 114 -13.94 -20.46 -21.13
N GLU A 115 -13.82 -19.16 -20.81
CA GLU A 115 -12.56 -18.56 -20.37
C GLU A 115 -12.50 -18.39 -18.85
N ARG A 116 -11.31 -18.58 -18.28
CA ARG A 116 -11.05 -18.30 -16.84
C ARG A 116 -10.69 -16.84 -16.67
N ILE A 117 -11.57 -16.07 -16.01
CA ILE A 117 -11.44 -14.64 -15.83
C ILE A 117 -11.45 -14.30 -14.33
N ARG A 118 -10.56 -13.41 -13.88
CA ARG A 118 -10.55 -12.94 -12.50
C ARG A 118 -11.36 -11.65 -12.38
N ILE A 119 -12.49 -11.72 -11.67
CA ILE A 119 -13.42 -10.59 -11.47
C ILE A 119 -13.39 -10.10 -10.01
N ALA A 120 -13.92 -8.89 -9.76
CA ALA A 120 -14.19 -8.45 -8.39
C ALA A 120 -15.30 -9.31 -7.77
N GLY A 121 -15.15 -9.73 -6.51
CA GLY A 121 -16.14 -10.58 -5.83
C GLY A 121 -17.57 -10.01 -5.87
N ARG A 122 -17.71 -8.68 -5.86
CA ARG A 122 -19.01 -7.98 -5.99
C ARG A 122 -19.69 -8.16 -7.36
N GLU A 123 -18.93 -8.53 -8.39
CA GLU A 123 -19.44 -8.75 -9.75
C GLU A 123 -19.91 -10.19 -9.98
N LEU A 124 -19.78 -11.03 -8.95
CA LEU A 124 -20.24 -12.39 -8.97
C LEU A 124 -21.77 -12.42 -8.99
N VAL A 125 -22.31 -13.27 -9.82
CA VAL A 125 -23.76 -13.47 -9.93
C VAL A 125 -24.14 -14.92 -9.68
N GLN A 126 -25.41 -15.17 -9.40
CA GLN A 126 -25.93 -16.54 -9.26
C GLN A 126 -25.71 -17.32 -10.56
N ASP A 127 -25.37 -18.59 -10.43
CA ASP A 127 -25.01 -19.55 -11.49
C ASP A 127 -23.64 -19.33 -12.14
N ASP A 128 -22.81 -18.36 -11.68
CA ASP A 128 -21.41 -18.30 -12.07
C ASP A 128 -20.65 -19.57 -11.66
N LEU A 129 -19.70 -19.99 -12.47
CA LEU A 129 -18.77 -21.07 -12.14
C LEU A 129 -17.51 -20.45 -11.52
N ILE A 130 -17.26 -20.75 -10.25
CA ILE A 130 -16.07 -20.30 -9.51
C ILE A 130 -15.03 -21.42 -9.46
N VAL A 131 -13.77 -21.06 -9.65
CA VAL A 131 -12.61 -21.94 -9.49
C VAL A 131 -11.94 -21.60 -8.17
N LEU A 132 -11.80 -22.60 -7.30
CA LEU A 132 -11.27 -22.45 -5.95
C LEU A 132 -10.07 -23.36 -5.74
N GLY A 133 -9.07 -22.88 -5.04
CA GLY A 133 -7.89 -23.62 -4.63
C GLY A 133 -7.56 -23.38 -3.16
N GLU A 134 -6.56 -24.10 -2.66
CA GLU A 134 -6.06 -23.96 -1.31
C GLU A 134 -5.66 -22.51 -1.02
N GLY A 135 -6.14 -21.97 0.11
CA GLY A 135 -5.93 -20.59 0.54
C GLY A 135 -6.89 -19.56 -0.04
N ASP A 136 -7.84 -19.97 -0.90
CA ASP A 136 -8.90 -19.08 -1.40
C ASP A 136 -10.06 -19.03 -0.40
N ARG A 137 -10.66 -17.85 -0.25
CA ARG A 137 -11.95 -17.70 0.41
C ARG A 137 -13.08 -17.91 -0.57
N VAL A 138 -14.10 -18.62 -0.13
CA VAL A 138 -15.32 -18.82 -0.90
C VAL A 138 -16.06 -17.49 -1.02
N PRO A 139 -16.24 -16.94 -2.26
CA PRO A 139 -16.74 -15.57 -2.43
C PRO A 139 -18.26 -15.45 -2.33
N ALA A 140 -18.98 -16.55 -2.45
CA ALA A 140 -20.44 -16.64 -2.38
C ALA A 140 -20.84 -18.08 -2.03
N ASP A 141 -22.07 -18.31 -1.59
CA ASP A 141 -22.54 -19.69 -1.38
C ASP A 141 -22.59 -20.45 -2.71
N ALA A 142 -22.07 -21.68 -2.72
CA ALA A 142 -21.91 -22.43 -3.96
C ALA A 142 -22.09 -23.95 -3.74
N ALA A 143 -22.36 -24.68 -4.83
CA ALA A 143 -22.38 -26.14 -4.86
C ALA A 143 -21.21 -26.65 -5.73
N ILE A 144 -20.48 -27.64 -5.24
CA ILE A 144 -19.29 -28.19 -5.90
C ILE A 144 -19.68 -29.06 -7.06
N LEU A 145 -19.16 -28.76 -8.26
CA LEU A 145 -19.35 -29.55 -9.47
C LEU A 145 -18.17 -30.50 -9.75
N GLN A 146 -16.96 -30.05 -9.37
CA GLN A 146 -15.73 -30.85 -9.49
C GLN A 146 -14.86 -30.61 -8.26
N ALA A 147 -14.32 -31.67 -7.69
CA ALA A 147 -13.48 -31.61 -6.50
C ALA A 147 -12.27 -32.54 -6.62
N SER A 148 -11.13 -32.05 -6.16
CA SER A 148 -9.91 -32.83 -5.92
C SER A 148 -9.49 -32.61 -4.48
N ASN A 149 -9.90 -33.52 -3.57
CA ASN A 149 -9.56 -33.48 -2.13
C ASN A 149 -9.87 -32.13 -1.44
N VAL A 150 -11.04 -31.54 -1.74
CA VAL A 150 -11.43 -30.24 -1.16
C VAL A 150 -11.75 -30.39 0.33
N ALA A 151 -11.03 -29.63 1.16
CA ALA A 151 -11.30 -29.46 2.58
C ALA A 151 -11.49 -27.97 2.91
N VAL A 152 -12.48 -27.65 3.74
CA VAL A 152 -12.92 -26.27 4.02
C VAL A 152 -12.98 -26.04 5.52
N ASP A 153 -12.39 -24.94 5.96
CA ASP A 153 -12.59 -24.39 7.31
C ASP A 153 -13.89 -23.58 7.33
N GLU A 154 -14.90 -24.12 7.98
CA GLU A 154 -16.23 -23.53 8.13
C GLU A 154 -16.43 -22.82 9.49
N SER A 155 -15.38 -22.65 10.29
CA SER A 155 -15.45 -22.09 11.64
C SER A 155 -16.17 -20.73 11.70
N LEU A 156 -16.06 -19.93 10.63
CA LEU A 156 -16.74 -18.64 10.52
C LEU A 156 -18.27 -18.76 10.56
N VAL A 157 -18.82 -19.86 10.08
CA VAL A 157 -20.26 -20.06 9.87
C VAL A 157 -20.82 -21.14 10.82
N SER A 158 -20.03 -22.19 11.08
CA SER A 158 -20.41 -23.28 11.95
C SER A 158 -20.01 -23.10 13.43
N GLY A 159 -18.96 -22.29 13.67
CA GLY A 159 -18.32 -22.15 14.98
C GLY A 159 -17.37 -23.30 15.34
N GLU A 160 -17.21 -24.32 14.50
CA GLU A 160 -16.34 -25.48 14.74
C GLU A 160 -15.03 -25.32 13.97
N SER A 161 -13.89 -25.53 14.66
CA SER A 161 -12.55 -25.25 14.14
C SER A 161 -11.92 -26.41 13.35
N ILE A 162 -12.63 -27.51 13.14
CA ILE A 162 -12.12 -28.68 12.40
C ILE A 162 -12.48 -28.52 10.93
N PRO A 163 -11.53 -28.60 9.99
CA PRO A 163 -11.83 -28.55 8.58
C PRO A 163 -12.71 -29.73 8.13
N VAL A 164 -13.68 -29.43 7.29
CA VAL A 164 -14.68 -30.39 6.79
C VAL A 164 -14.35 -30.80 5.36
N ARG A 165 -14.33 -32.08 5.03
CA ARG A 165 -14.20 -32.56 3.65
C ARG A 165 -15.48 -32.30 2.89
N LYS A 166 -15.34 -32.06 1.59
CA LYS A 166 -16.44 -31.78 0.67
C LYS A 166 -16.50 -32.79 -0.46
N SER A 167 -17.71 -33.13 -0.87
CA SER A 167 -18.00 -34.01 -2.01
C SER A 167 -18.51 -33.24 -3.22
N VAL A 168 -18.70 -33.89 -4.33
CA VAL A 168 -19.31 -33.34 -5.55
C VAL A 168 -20.83 -33.38 -5.41
N TRP A 169 -21.52 -32.33 -5.81
CA TRP A 169 -22.99 -32.26 -5.82
C TRP A 169 -23.60 -33.17 -6.87
N ASP A 170 -24.52 -33.97 -6.44
CA ASP A 170 -25.27 -34.94 -7.30
C ASP A 170 -26.47 -34.32 -8.04
N GLY A 171 -26.73 -33.00 -7.80
CA GLY A 171 -27.86 -32.27 -8.37
C GLY A 171 -29.20 -32.47 -7.64
N THR A 172 -29.28 -33.34 -6.67
CA THR A 172 -30.54 -33.71 -5.98
C THR A 172 -30.61 -33.17 -4.56
N LEU A 173 -29.47 -33.05 -3.90
CA LEU A 173 -29.39 -32.59 -2.50
C LEU A 173 -29.76 -31.11 -2.38
N ALA A 174 -30.73 -30.80 -1.52
CA ALA A 174 -31.08 -29.42 -1.19
C ALA A 174 -29.95 -28.76 -0.38
N PHE A 175 -29.78 -27.43 -0.55
CA PHE A 175 -28.76 -26.66 0.15
C PHE A 175 -28.91 -26.83 1.67
N ALA A 176 -27.86 -27.37 2.31
CA ALA A 176 -27.86 -27.74 3.73
C ALA A 176 -27.20 -26.66 4.60
N ARG A 177 -27.30 -26.75 5.91
CA ARG A 177 -26.60 -25.88 6.85
C ARG A 177 -25.11 -26.27 6.96
N PRO A 178 -24.22 -25.30 7.33
CA PRO A 178 -22.79 -25.58 7.54
C PRO A 178 -22.52 -26.63 8.62
N GLY A 179 -21.34 -27.31 8.56
CA GLY A 179 -20.86 -28.23 9.58
C GLY A 179 -21.04 -29.73 9.29
N GLY A 180 -21.54 -30.12 8.11
CA GLY A 180 -21.64 -31.52 7.72
C GLY A 180 -20.45 -32.07 6.93
N GLU A 181 -19.88 -33.22 7.31
CA GLU A 181 -18.86 -33.93 6.50
C GLU A 181 -19.46 -34.43 5.18
N ASP A 182 -18.63 -34.39 4.13
CA ASP A 182 -18.95 -34.86 2.77
C ASP A 182 -20.17 -34.16 2.12
N LEU A 183 -20.57 -32.98 2.63
CA LEU A 183 -21.60 -32.16 1.97
C LEU A 183 -21.02 -31.42 0.76
N PRO A 184 -21.78 -31.27 -0.34
CA PRO A 184 -21.29 -30.64 -1.57
C PRO A 184 -21.37 -29.10 -1.58
N PHE A 185 -21.67 -28.47 -0.45
CA PHE A 185 -21.94 -27.04 -0.35
C PHE A 185 -20.78 -26.28 0.27
N LEU A 186 -20.50 -25.09 -0.29
CA LEU A 186 -19.54 -24.10 0.16
C LEU A 186 -20.29 -22.84 0.60
N TYR A 187 -19.81 -22.23 1.66
CA TYR A 187 -20.45 -21.05 2.25
C TYR A 187 -19.55 -19.81 2.12
N ALA A 188 -20.15 -18.67 1.81
CA ALA A 188 -19.43 -17.41 1.66
C ALA A 188 -18.55 -17.11 2.88
N GLY A 189 -17.32 -16.65 2.65
CA GLY A 189 -16.36 -16.30 3.69
C GLY A 189 -15.57 -17.46 4.30
N THR A 190 -15.95 -18.73 4.06
CA THR A 190 -15.19 -19.92 4.50
C THR A 190 -13.88 -20.07 3.71
N LEU A 191 -12.91 -20.80 4.25
CA LEU A 191 -11.57 -20.93 3.70
C LEU A 191 -11.31 -22.33 3.17
N ILE A 192 -10.83 -22.43 1.92
CA ILE A 192 -10.33 -23.72 1.37
C ILE A 192 -8.95 -23.98 2.00
N VAL A 193 -8.86 -25.02 2.84
CA VAL A 193 -7.62 -25.39 3.54
C VAL A 193 -6.85 -26.51 2.86
N GLY A 194 -7.46 -27.14 1.85
CA GLY A 194 -6.78 -28.16 1.04
C GLY A 194 -7.57 -28.49 -0.22
N GLY A 195 -6.87 -28.94 -1.26
CA GLY A 195 -7.44 -29.32 -2.53
C GLY A 195 -7.85 -28.17 -3.45
N ALA A 196 -8.55 -28.52 -4.51
CA ALA A 196 -9.07 -27.58 -5.51
C ALA A 196 -10.39 -28.07 -6.10
N GLY A 197 -11.24 -27.14 -6.58
CA GLY A 197 -12.52 -27.51 -7.16
C GLY A 197 -13.14 -26.43 -8.02
N ILE A 198 -14.18 -26.81 -8.76
CA ILE A 198 -15.07 -25.90 -9.48
C ILE A 198 -16.45 -26.00 -8.85
N ALA A 199 -17.03 -24.87 -8.50
CA ALA A 199 -18.34 -24.81 -7.87
C ALA A 199 -19.26 -23.82 -8.59
N ARG A 200 -20.57 -24.05 -8.52
CA ARG A 200 -21.60 -23.16 -9.06
C ARG A 200 -22.17 -22.30 -7.94
N VAL A 201 -22.19 -21.00 -8.13
CA VAL A 201 -22.77 -20.04 -7.20
C VAL A 201 -24.29 -20.26 -7.06
N THR A 202 -24.76 -20.46 -5.83
CA THR A 202 -26.18 -20.66 -5.50
C THR A 202 -26.84 -19.43 -4.93
N ALA A 203 -26.09 -18.64 -4.10
CA ALA A 203 -26.59 -17.40 -3.51
C ALA A 203 -25.48 -16.36 -3.37
N THR A 204 -25.85 -15.07 -3.48
CA THR A 204 -24.94 -13.91 -3.42
C THR A 204 -25.41 -12.86 -2.41
N GLY A 205 -24.48 -12.10 -1.83
CA GLY A 205 -24.74 -10.95 -0.96
C GLY A 205 -25.61 -11.27 0.25
N PRO A 206 -26.72 -10.51 0.47
CA PRO A 206 -27.59 -10.69 1.64
C PRO A 206 -28.28 -12.06 1.71
N ARG A 207 -28.29 -12.81 0.59
CA ARG A 207 -28.95 -14.13 0.50
C ARG A 207 -28.01 -15.26 0.87
N THR A 208 -26.70 -15.02 1.02
CA THR A 208 -25.74 -16.00 1.53
C THR A 208 -26.00 -16.31 3.00
N GLU A 209 -25.52 -17.46 3.49
CA GLU A 209 -25.66 -17.82 4.91
C GLU A 209 -25.01 -16.79 5.82
N ILE A 210 -23.82 -16.32 5.47
CA ILE A 210 -23.15 -15.22 6.21
C ILE A 210 -23.92 -13.90 6.09
N GLY A 211 -24.59 -13.63 4.98
CA GLY A 211 -25.42 -12.47 4.79
C GLY A 211 -26.63 -12.44 5.72
N ARG A 212 -27.23 -13.60 5.97
CA ARG A 212 -28.34 -13.76 6.92
C ARG A 212 -27.89 -13.57 8.37
N ILE A 213 -26.68 -14.10 8.71
CA ILE A 213 -26.07 -13.94 10.04
C ILE A 213 -25.57 -12.49 10.23
N GLY A 214 -24.97 -11.88 9.22
CA GLY A 214 -24.35 -10.55 9.28
C GLY A 214 -25.35 -9.41 9.50
N ALA A 215 -26.61 -9.58 9.13
CA ALA A 215 -27.68 -8.64 9.49
C ALA A 215 -27.89 -8.55 11.02
N ALA A 216 -27.50 -9.59 11.77
CA ALA A 216 -27.59 -9.67 13.23
C ALA A 216 -26.29 -9.24 13.96
N LEU A 217 -25.14 -9.21 13.27
CA LEU A 217 -23.80 -9.00 13.85
C LEU A 217 -23.06 -7.80 13.24
N GLN A 218 -23.71 -6.63 13.14
CA GLN A 218 -23.02 -5.38 12.82
C GLN A 218 -22.09 -4.97 13.97
N THR A 219 -21.00 -5.68 14.15
CA THR A 219 -19.87 -5.23 14.96
C THR A 219 -19.12 -4.16 14.17
N GLN A 220 -19.21 -2.92 14.63
CA GLN A 220 -18.37 -1.82 14.19
C GLN A 220 -16.90 -2.25 14.25
N ASP A 221 -16.28 -2.44 13.09
CA ASP A 221 -14.82 -2.35 12.98
C ASP A 221 -14.47 -0.90 13.40
N LYS A 222 -14.06 -0.74 14.65
CA LYS A 222 -13.47 0.53 15.12
C LYS A 222 -12.24 0.75 14.28
N ALA A 223 -12.28 1.75 13.40
CA ALA A 223 -11.15 2.17 12.60
C ALA A 223 -9.95 2.37 13.55
N GLN A 224 -8.89 1.58 13.37
CA GLN A 224 -7.69 1.67 14.20
C GLN A 224 -7.06 3.04 14.00
N GLU A 225 -7.00 3.83 15.08
CA GLU A 225 -6.34 5.15 15.08
C GLU A 225 -4.83 4.98 14.84
N THR A 226 -4.25 5.78 13.93
CA THR A 226 -2.81 5.73 13.69
C THR A 226 -2.02 6.36 14.84
N PRO A 227 -0.74 5.98 15.05
CA PRO A 227 0.14 6.66 16.01
C PRO A 227 0.18 8.18 15.80
N LEU A 228 0.19 8.63 14.54
CA LEU A 228 0.14 10.04 14.16
C LEU A 228 -1.16 10.72 14.57
N GLN A 229 -2.30 10.08 14.34
CA GLN A 229 -3.60 10.60 14.76
C GLN A 229 -3.69 10.69 16.28
N ALA A 230 -3.19 9.70 17.00
CA ALA A 230 -3.13 9.70 18.46
C ALA A 230 -2.21 10.80 19.03
N GLU A 231 -1.06 11.07 18.38
CA GLU A 231 -0.15 12.15 18.76
C GLU A 231 -0.79 13.51 18.49
N ALA A 232 -1.41 13.70 17.32
CA ALA A 232 -2.13 14.91 16.94
C ALA A 232 -3.26 15.22 17.93
N ARG A 233 -4.09 14.20 18.24
CA ARG A 233 -5.19 14.34 19.20
C ARG A 233 -4.68 14.74 20.60
N ARG A 234 -3.59 14.11 21.09
CA ARG A 234 -2.99 14.49 22.39
C ARG A 234 -2.51 15.94 22.41
N LEU A 235 -1.94 16.42 21.31
CA LEU A 235 -1.52 17.81 21.17
C LEU A 235 -2.72 18.76 21.19
N VAL A 236 -3.77 18.47 20.41
CA VAL A 236 -5.01 19.28 20.39
C VAL A 236 -5.65 19.36 21.77
N VAL A 237 -5.74 18.24 22.50
CA VAL A 237 -6.29 18.24 23.86
C VAL A 237 -5.47 19.10 24.81
N LYS A 238 -4.13 19.05 24.73
CA LYS A 238 -3.26 19.92 25.55
C LYS A 238 -3.47 21.40 25.21
N LEU A 239 -3.53 21.73 23.91
CA LEU A 239 -3.79 23.09 23.45
C LEU A 239 -5.18 23.60 23.85
N ALA A 240 -6.18 22.70 23.82
CA ALA A 240 -7.53 23.05 24.26
C ALA A 240 -7.60 23.44 25.76
N TRP A 241 -6.89 22.70 26.63
CA TRP A 241 -6.80 23.05 28.04
C TRP A 241 -6.08 24.37 28.29
N VAL A 242 -4.93 24.58 27.65
CA VAL A 242 -4.18 25.84 27.72
C VAL A 242 -5.03 26.97 27.12
N GLY A 243 -5.66 26.73 25.97
CA GLY A 243 -6.52 27.71 25.32
C GLY A 243 -7.72 28.10 26.15
N GLY A 244 -8.39 27.12 26.77
CA GLY A 244 -9.52 27.36 27.66
C GLY A 244 -9.13 28.27 28.87
N ALA A 245 -7.99 27.99 29.50
CA ALA A 245 -7.48 28.80 30.60
C ALA A 245 -7.14 30.25 30.16
N LEU A 246 -6.44 30.40 29.02
CA LEU A 246 -6.11 31.70 28.45
C LEU A 246 -7.37 32.47 28.02
N SER A 247 -8.37 31.81 27.45
CA SER A 247 -9.63 32.42 27.03
C SER A 247 -10.45 32.93 28.22
N LEU A 248 -10.49 32.15 29.30
CA LEU A 248 -11.14 32.56 30.53
C LEU A 248 -10.41 33.78 31.15
N MET A 249 -9.07 33.74 31.15
CA MET A 249 -8.27 34.85 31.65
C MET A 249 -8.47 36.13 30.81
N ALA A 250 -8.53 36.02 29.48
CA ALA A 250 -8.80 37.13 28.59
C ALA A 250 -10.22 37.68 28.79
N ALA A 251 -11.21 36.82 28.96
CA ALA A 251 -12.61 37.20 29.21
C ALA A 251 -12.70 38.02 30.52
N LEU A 252 -12.15 37.50 31.60
CA LEU A 252 -12.16 38.17 32.91
C LEU A 252 -11.32 39.44 32.89
N GLY A 253 -10.08 39.40 32.35
CA GLY A 253 -9.17 40.55 32.29
C GLY A 253 -9.75 41.72 31.51
N TYR A 254 -10.31 41.47 30.32
CA TYR A 254 -10.94 42.52 29.52
C TYR A 254 -12.22 43.03 30.16
N GLY A 255 -13.10 42.12 30.64
CA GLY A 255 -14.35 42.46 31.26
C GLY A 255 -14.18 43.36 32.53
N LEU A 256 -13.20 43.04 33.39
CA LEU A 256 -12.87 43.84 34.60
C LEU A 256 -12.17 45.17 34.24
N ALA A 257 -11.21 45.18 33.31
CA ALA A 257 -10.46 46.36 32.93
C ALA A 257 -11.30 47.44 32.24
N LYS A 258 -12.28 47.02 31.42
CA LYS A 258 -13.15 47.93 30.64
C LYS A 258 -14.56 48.05 31.23
N HIS A 259 -14.89 47.38 32.30
CA HIS A 259 -16.23 47.29 32.88
C HIS A 259 -17.29 46.83 31.86
N ASP A 260 -16.85 45.99 30.89
CA ASP A 260 -17.68 45.44 29.81
C ASP A 260 -17.62 43.92 29.84
N ALA A 261 -18.54 43.30 30.54
CA ALA A 261 -18.63 41.86 30.69
C ALA A 261 -18.89 41.17 29.36
N LEU A 262 -19.66 41.82 28.47
CA LEU A 262 -20.02 41.24 27.17
C LEU A 262 -18.84 41.27 26.19
N GLY A 263 -18.15 42.41 26.10
CA GLY A 263 -16.91 42.51 25.33
C GLY A 263 -15.84 41.55 25.83
N GLY A 264 -15.74 41.35 27.16
CA GLY A 264 -14.90 40.34 27.76
C GLY A 264 -15.23 38.93 27.34
N LEU A 265 -16.48 38.56 27.36
CA LEU A 265 -16.96 37.24 26.90
C LEU A 265 -16.63 37.02 25.42
N LEU A 266 -16.89 38.02 24.56
CA LEU A 266 -16.58 37.95 23.12
C LEU A 266 -15.07 37.83 22.86
N ALA A 267 -14.26 38.57 23.61
CA ALA A 267 -12.79 38.48 23.55
C ALA A 267 -12.30 37.08 23.94
N GLY A 268 -12.87 36.51 25.02
CA GLY A 268 -12.57 35.14 25.44
C GLY A 268 -12.97 34.09 24.41
N LEU A 269 -14.18 34.20 23.83
CA LEU A 269 -14.65 33.31 22.78
C LEU A 269 -13.81 33.41 21.49
N THR A 270 -13.42 34.65 21.11
CA THR A 270 -12.54 34.89 19.96
C THR A 270 -11.18 34.21 20.17
N LEU A 271 -10.62 34.32 21.40
CA LEU A 271 -9.37 33.66 21.73
C LEU A 271 -9.53 32.11 21.76
N ALA A 272 -10.65 31.58 22.24
CA ALA A 272 -10.93 30.15 22.19
C ALA A 272 -10.96 29.64 20.76
N MET A 273 -11.60 30.36 19.84
CA MET A 273 -11.58 30.06 18.40
C MET A 273 -10.18 30.14 17.81
N ALA A 274 -9.37 31.08 18.25
CA ALA A 274 -8.02 31.30 17.75
C ALA A 274 -7.00 30.23 18.19
N ILE A 275 -7.20 29.59 19.35
CA ILE A 275 -6.26 28.62 19.91
C ILE A 275 -6.56 27.18 19.50
N LEU A 276 -7.83 26.86 19.19
CA LEU A 276 -8.24 25.51 18.87
C LEU A 276 -7.87 25.13 17.42
N PRO A 277 -6.75 24.39 17.20
CA PRO A 277 -6.35 23.97 15.85
C PRO A 277 -7.12 22.70 15.45
N ASN A 278 -8.39 22.87 15.10
CA ASN A 278 -9.24 21.76 14.66
C ASN A 278 -8.77 21.09 13.37
N GLU A 279 -7.89 21.78 12.62
CA GLU A 279 -7.35 21.30 11.36
C GLU A 279 -6.40 20.10 11.53
N PHE A 280 -5.74 19.94 12.70
CA PHE A 280 -4.74 18.89 12.91
C PHE A 280 -5.26 17.46 12.61
N PRO A 281 -6.35 17.00 13.24
CA PRO A 281 -6.87 15.66 12.97
C PRO A 281 -7.36 15.49 11.52
N VAL A 282 -8.02 16.53 10.98
CA VAL A 282 -8.57 16.55 9.63
C VAL A 282 -7.45 16.46 8.60
N VAL A 283 -6.41 17.28 8.73
CA VAL A 283 -5.24 17.29 7.84
C VAL A 283 -4.55 15.91 7.87
N VAL A 284 -4.30 15.33 9.05
CA VAL A 284 -3.69 13.99 9.17
C VAL A 284 -4.52 12.93 8.45
N ALA A 285 -5.83 12.89 8.72
CA ALA A 285 -6.72 11.92 8.09
C ALA A 285 -6.75 12.06 6.56
N MET A 286 -6.82 13.29 6.08
CA MET A 286 -6.85 13.59 4.65
C MET A 286 -5.53 13.24 3.95
N PHE A 287 -4.36 13.58 4.53
CA PHE A 287 -3.05 13.22 3.97
C PHE A 287 -2.88 11.72 3.84
N LEU A 288 -3.29 10.96 4.87
CA LEU A 288 -3.22 9.50 4.83
C LEU A 288 -4.20 8.92 3.80
N ALA A 289 -5.42 9.43 3.70
CA ALA A 289 -6.41 8.96 2.73
C ALA A 289 -6.00 9.27 1.28
N LEU A 290 -5.57 10.51 0.99
CA LEU A 290 -5.08 10.89 -0.34
C LEU A 290 -3.76 10.18 -0.67
N GLY A 291 -2.92 9.93 0.34
CA GLY A 291 -1.72 9.12 0.22
C GLY A 291 -2.02 7.69 -0.18
N ALA A 292 -2.95 7.04 0.48
CA ALA A 292 -3.43 5.70 0.14
C ALA A 292 -4.00 5.65 -1.29
N TRP A 293 -4.79 6.66 -1.67
CA TRP A 293 -5.31 6.78 -3.03
C TRP A 293 -4.21 6.92 -4.09
N ARG A 294 -3.16 7.73 -3.82
CA ARG A 294 -2.00 7.85 -4.72
C ARG A 294 -1.23 6.55 -4.86
N LEU A 295 -1.06 5.81 -3.76
CA LEU A 295 -0.43 4.49 -3.77
C LEU A 295 -1.21 3.52 -4.66
N SER A 296 -2.54 3.51 -4.55
CA SER A 296 -3.39 2.61 -5.35
C SER A 296 -3.27 2.88 -6.85
N ARG A 297 -3.12 4.15 -7.27
CA ARG A 297 -2.85 4.51 -8.67
C ARG A 297 -1.50 4.00 -9.19
N ARG A 298 -0.58 3.68 -8.29
CA ARG A 298 0.71 3.05 -8.57
C ARG A 298 0.69 1.55 -8.28
N LYS A 299 -0.51 0.95 -8.25
CA LYS A 299 -0.71 -0.51 -8.07
C LYS A 299 -0.27 -1.02 -6.70
N VAL A 300 -0.12 -0.15 -5.72
CA VAL A 300 0.13 -0.46 -4.31
C VAL A 300 -1.12 -0.12 -3.50
N LEU A 301 -1.91 -1.12 -3.14
CA LEU A 301 -3.16 -0.95 -2.44
C LEU A 301 -2.94 -1.00 -0.93
N ALA A 302 -3.14 0.11 -0.23
CA ALA A 302 -3.17 0.14 1.22
C ALA A 302 -4.57 -0.28 1.71
N ARG A 303 -4.69 -1.45 2.31
CA ARG A 303 -5.94 -1.95 2.92
C ARG A 303 -6.22 -1.29 4.25
N ARG A 304 -5.17 -0.92 4.97
CA ARG A 304 -5.24 -0.21 6.26
C ARG A 304 -4.55 1.14 6.12
N ILE A 305 -5.25 2.22 6.43
CA ILE A 305 -4.69 3.59 6.36
C ILE A 305 -3.39 3.76 7.17
N PRO A 306 -3.26 3.17 8.39
CA PRO A 306 -2.01 3.21 9.16
C PRO A 306 -0.78 2.67 8.41
N ALA A 307 -0.97 1.74 7.47
CA ALA A 307 0.14 1.17 6.71
C ALA A 307 0.88 2.20 5.84
N VAL A 308 0.20 3.27 5.42
CA VAL A 308 0.80 4.37 4.63
C VAL A 308 1.88 5.10 5.46
N GLU A 309 1.60 5.32 6.73
CA GLU A 309 2.54 5.90 7.69
C GLU A 309 3.72 4.96 7.93
N SER A 310 3.41 3.69 8.25
CA SER A 310 4.41 2.68 8.57
C SER A 310 5.34 2.37 7.39
N LEU A 311 4.83 2.39 6.14
CA LEU A 311 5.65 2.24 4.93
C LEU A 311 6.77 3.30 4.86
N GLY A 312 6.48 4.55 5.23
CA GLY A 312 7.48 5.62 5.26
C GLY A 312 8.57 5.45 6.33
N ALA A 313 8.31 4.63 7.34
CA ALA A 313 9.19 4.39 8.49
C ALA A 313 9.97 3.06 8.40
N VAL A 314 9.75 2.24 7.37
CA VAL A 314 10.38 0.92 7.20
C VAL A 314 11.90 1.03 7.26
N THR A 315 12.52 0.20 8.13
CA THR A 315 13.98 0.08 8.29
C THR A 315 14.50 -1.23 7.71
N VAL A 316 13.70 -2.31 7.79
CA VAL A 316 14.03 -3.64 7.24
C VAL A 316 12.89 -4.12 6.37
N LEU A 317 13.22 -4.55 5.15
CA LEU A 317 12.31 -5.13 4.19
C LEU A 317 12.64 -6.61 4.00
N CYS A 318 11.86 -7.48 4.61
CA CYS A 318 11.92 -8.93 4.44
C CYS A 318 11.15 -9.32 3.18
N VAL A 319 11.84 -9.95 2.24
CA VAL A 319 11.26 -10.33 0.95
C VAL A 319 11.35 -11.83 0.74
N ASP A 320 10.24 -12.43 0.33
CA ASP A 320 10.27 -13.77 -0.21
C ASP A 320 10.96 -13.76 -1.58
N LYS A 321 11.78 -14.75 -1.87
CA LYS A 321 12.45 -14.87 -3.16
C LYS A 321 11.46 -15.09 -4.29
N THR A 322 10.66 -16.17 -4.17
CA THR A 322 9.83 -16.68 -5.26
C THR A 322 8.67 -15.74 -5.53
N GLY A 323 8.60 -15.26 -6.77
CA GLY A 323 7.54 -14.41 -7.22
C GLY A 323 7.54 -12.98 -6.68
N THR A 324 8.44 -12.62 -5.76
CA THR A 324 8.68 -11.24 -5.34
C THR A 324 9.93 -10.68 -6.02
N LEU A 325 11.08 -11.26 -5.76
CA LEU A 325 12.33 -10.90 -6.44
C LEU A 325 12.41 -11.55 -7.83
N THR A 326 11.86 -12.75 -7.96
CA THR A 326 11.84 -13.50 -9.21
C THR A 326 10.48 -13.44 -9.89
N ALA A 327 10.44 -13.80 -11.18
CA ALA A 327 9.24 -13.73 -12.01
C ALA A 327 8.21 -14.84 -11.69
N ASN A 328 8.58 -15.85 -10.89
CA ASN A 328 7.83 -17.11 -10.68
C ASN A 328 7.44 -17.79 -11.99
N ARG A 329 8.34 -17.76 -12.92
CA ARG A 329 8.19 -18.37 -14.23
C ARG A 329 9.50 -19.09 -14.55
N MET A 330 9.45 -20.43 -14.59
CA MET A 330 10.62 -21.18 -15.00
C MET A 330 10.94 -20.85 -16.45
N THR A 331 12.23 -20.64 -16.71
CA THR A 331 12.77 -20.44 -18.04
C THR A 331 14.01 -21.31 -18.22
N VAL A 332 14.21 -21.81 -19.43
CA VAL A 332 15.48 -22.48 -19.76
C VAL A 332 16.54 -21.39 -19.93
N SER A 333 17.57 -21.44 -19.13
CA SER A 333 18.66 -20.44 -19.11
C SER A 333 19.93 -20.99 -19.76
N ARG A 334 20.24 -22.26 -19.50
CA ARG A 334 21.43 -22.94 -20.01
C ARG A 334 21.08 -24.30 -20.59
N MET A 335 21.80 -24.67 -21.63
CA MET A 335 21.73 -26.02 -22.19
C MET A 335 23.14 -26.55 -22.46
N THR A 336 23.33 -27.87 -22.23
CA THR A 336 24.57 -28.53 -22.51
C THR A 336 24.31 -29.80 -23.32
N ALA A 337 24.88 -29.88 -24.50
CA ALA A 337 24.83 -31.08 -25.35
C ALA A 337 26.13 -31.22 -26.08
N ASN A 338 26.55 -32.48 -26.34
CA ASN A 338 27.73 -32.79 -27.09
C ASN A 338 29.01 -32.09 -26.54
N GLY A 339 29.12 -31.94 -25.21
CA GLY A 339 30.26 -31.29 -24.56
C GLY A 339 30.28 -29.75 -24.70
N GLN A 340 29.28 -29.14 -25.33
CA GLN A 340 29.14 -27.69 -25.48
C GLN A 340 28.07 -27.14 -24.56
N SER A 341 28.33 -26.03 -23.89
CA SER A 341 27.35 -25.32 -23.05
C SER A 341 26.97 -24.00 -23.69
N PHE A 342 25.64 -23.74 -23.73
CA PHE A 342 25.08 -22.58 -24.37
C PHE A 342 24.23 -21.79 -23.37
N ASP A 343 24.41 -20.46 -23.38
CA ASP A 343 23.64 -19.50 -22.62
C ASP A 343 22.53 -18.95 -23.51
N LEU A 344 21.28 -19.30 -23.19
CA LEU A 344 20.11 -18.88 -23.94
C LEU A 344 19.76 -17.40 -23.76
N GLU A 345 20.28 -16.75 -22.73
CA GLU A 345 20.09 -15.32 -22.54
C GLU A 345 20.87 -14.52 -23.60
N THR A 346 22.05 -14.97 -23.93
CA THR A 346 22.87 -14.39 -25.01
C THR A 346 22.33 -14.70 -26.41
N LEU A 347 21.56 -15.78 -26.55
CA LEU A 347 20.98 -16.24 -27.80
C LEU A 347 19.54 -15.76 -28.07
N ARG A 348 18.97 -14.91 -27.19
CA ARG A 348 17.55 -14.46 -27.32
C ARG A 348 17.15 -13.90 -28.68
N SER A 349 18.08 -13.33 -29.42
CA SER A 349 17.88 -12.74 -30.76
C SER A 349 18.50 -13.57 -31.91
N LEU A 350 19.12 -14.70 -31.61
CA LEU A 350 19.75 -15.58 -32.59
C LEU A 350 19.01 -16.93 -32.64
N PRO A 351 18.98 -17.60 -33.80
CA PRO A 351 18.42 -18.94 -33.86
C PRO A 351 19.26 -19.91 -32.99
N LEU A 352 18.57 -20.88 -32.41
CA LEU A 352 19.21 -21.91 -31.60
C LEU A 352 20.14 -22.75 -32.48
N PRO A 353 21.37 -23.04 -32.07
CA PRO A 353 22.26 -23.93 -32.81
C PRO A 353 21.65 -25.32 -33.01
N GLU A 354 21.82 -25.91 -34.21
CA GLU A 354 21.21 -27.20 -34.54
C GLU A 354 21.62 -28.33 -33.58
N SER A 355 22.83 -28.26 -33.00
CA SER A 355 23.28 -29.19 -31.95
C SER A 355 22.43 -29.20 -30.68
N MET A 356 21.56 -28.18 -30.48
CA MET A 356 20.66 -28.08 -29.35
C MET A 356 19.21 -28.43 -29.67
N HIS A 357 18.86 -28.52 -30.96
CA HIS A 357 17.49 -28.80 -31.38
C HIS A 357 16.96 -30.07 -30.77
N GLU A 358 17.75 -31.13 -30.83
CA GLU A 358 17.41 -32.44 -30.27
C GLU A 358 17.16 -32.40 -28.75
N THR A 359 17.97 -31.63 -28.00
CA THR A 359 17.74 -31.48 -26.56
C THR A 359 16.42 -30.80 -26.25
N VAL A 360 16.01 -29.79 -27.03
CA VAL A 360 14.72 -29.10 -26.87
C VAL A 360 13.57 -30.03 -27.30
N GLU A 361 13.69 -30.68 -28.45
CA GLU A 361 12.72 -31.63 -28.99
C GLU A 361 12.37 -32.72 -27.96
N TYR A 362 13.38 -33.43 -27.45
CA TYR A 362 13.16 -34.48 -26.48
C TYR A 362 12.75 -33.97 -25.10
N SER A 363 13.09 -32.76 -24.74
CA SER A 363 12.53 -32.10 -23.54
C SER A 363 11.02 -31.90 -23.65
N ILE A 364 10.55 -31.50 -24.85
CA ILE A 364 9.11 -31.33 -25.16
C ILE A 364 8.43 -32.69 -25.24
N LEU A 365 8.99 -33.65 -25.98
CA LEU A 365 8.44 -34.99 -26.11
C LEU A 365 8.33 -35.74 -24.78
N ALA A 366 9.22 -35.45 -23.82
CA ALA A 366 9.13 -35.95 -22.43
C ALA A 366 8.16 -35.14 -21.56
N SER A 367 7.45 -34.14 -22.10
CA SER A 367 6.49 -33.29 -21.40
C SER A 367 5.07 -33.55 -21.86
N ARG A 368 4.10 -33.23 -21.00
CA ARG A 368 2.68 -33.33 -21.39
C ARG A 368 2.34 -32.34 -22.50
N ARG A 369 1.41 -32.70 -23.38
CA ARG A 369 0.93 -31.79 -24.43
C ARG A 369 0.36 -30.48 -23.92
N ASP A 370 -0.40 -30.53 -22.84
CA ASP A 370 -0.88 -29.38 -22.11
C ASP A 370 -0.26 -29.39 -20.72
N PRO A 371 0.94 -28.79 -20.57
CA PRO A 371 1.72 -28.89 -19.35
C PRO A 371 1.18 -28.02 -18.24
N PHE A 372 0.94 -28.60 -17.08
CA PHE A 372 0.65 -27.89 -15.84
C PHE A 372 1.93 -27.44 -15.13
N ASP A 373 2.97 -28.27 -15.22
CA ASP A 373 4.27 -28.02 -14.57
C ASP A 373 4.98 -26.82 -15.19
N PRO A 374 5.50 -25.87 -14.38
CA PRO A 374 6.21 -24.69 -14.90
C PRO A 374 7.47 -25.00 -15.73
N MET A 375 8.18 -26.09 -15.42
CA MET A 375 9.37 -26.51 -16.19
C MET A 375 8.96 -27.02 -17.57
N GLU A 376 7.91 -27.82 -17.63
CA GLU A 376 7.38 -28.30 -18.91
C GLU A 376 6.86 -27.16 -19.80
N ARG A 377 6.22 -26.14 -19.19
CA ARG A 377 5.84 -24.91 -19.91
C ARG A 377 7.06 -24.17 -20.45
N ALA A 378 8.16 -24.16 -19.70
CA ALA A 378 9.40 -23.52 -20.14
C ALA A 378 9.99 -24.23 -21.40
N PHE A 379 9.95 -25.56 -21.44
CA PHE A 379 10.39 -26.31 -22.61
C PHE A 379 9.51 -26.05 -23.83
N LYS A 380 8.21 -26.09 -23.63
CA LYS A 380 7.21 -25.81 -24.70
C LYS A 380 7.40 -24.39 -25.25
N ALA A 381 7.51 -23.39 -24.39
CA ALA A 381 7.71 -22.01 -24.80
C ALA A 381 9.04 -21.80 -25.54
N LEU A 382 10.11 -22.49 -25.13
CA LEU A 382 11.38 -22.45 -25.83
C LEU A 382 11.28 -23.06 -27.23
N GLY A 383 10.62 -24.24 -27.34
CA GLY A 383 10.45 -24.87 -28.65
C GLY A 383 9.56 -24.07 -29.58
N GLU A 384 8.40 -23.62 -29.14
CA GLU A 384 7.50 -22.77 -29.92
C GLU A 384 8.20 -21.47 -30.41
N GLY A 385 9.10 -20.91 -29.61
CA GLY A 385 9.84 -19.69 -29.93
C GLY A 385 11.03 -19.91 -30.87
N GLN A 386 11.75 -21.03 -30.74
CA GLN A 386 13.05 -21.25 -31.40
C GLN A 386 13.00 -22.30 -32.49
N LEU A 387 12.08 -23.29 -32.40
CA LEU A 387 11.95 -24.41 -33.35
C LEU A 387 10.70 -24.27 -34.23
N ALA A 388 10.00 -23.12 -34.19
CA ALA A 388 8.83 -22.90 -35.04
C ALA A 388 9.18 -23.07 -36.53
N GLY A 389 8.44 -23.95 -37.23
CA GLY A 389 8.66 -24.22 -38.64
C GLY A 389 9.82 -25.17 -38.95
N THR A 390 10.41 -25.78 -37.95
CA THR A 390 11.39 -26.90 -38.12
C THR A 390 10.72 -28.24 -37.99
N GLU A 391 11.46 -29.32 -38.37
CA GLU A 391 11.02 -30.71 -38.21
C GLU A 391 11.00 -31.23 -36.77
N HIS A 392 11.44 -30.41 -35.78
CA HIS A 392 11.56 -30.82 -34.40
C HIS A 392 10.31 -30.53 -33.54
N LEU A 393 9.22 -30.02 -34.12
CA LEU A 393 7.94 -29.82 -33.44
C LEU A 393 6.87 -30.76 -34.05
N HIS A 394 6.45 -31.75 -33.28
CA HIS A 394 5.59 -32.84 -33.72
C HIS A 394 4.15 -32.71 -33.25
N ALA A 395 3.36 -31.92 -33.97
CA ALA A 395 1.96 -31.65 -33.59
C ALA A 395 1.03 -32.88 -33.89
N ASP A 396 1.41 -33.70 -34.84
CA ASP A 396 0.65 -34.86 -35.36
C ASP A 396 0.99 -36.19 -34.65
N TRP A 397 2.06 -36.23 -33.85
CA TRP A 397 2.45 -37.47 -33.15
C TRP A 397 1.44 -37.81 -32.06
N VAL A 398 1.22 -39.13 -31.84
CA VAL A 398 0.26 -39.63 -30.85
C VAL A 398 1.00 -40.19 -29.64
N LEU A 399 0.63 -39.74 -28.43
CA LEU A 399 1.15 -40.33 -27.21
C LEU A 399 0.58 -41.72 -27.02
N VAL A 400 1.44 -42.72 -26.94
CA VAL A 400 1.08 -44.13 -26.78
C VAL A 400 1.08 -44.54 -25.32
N ARG A 401 2.12 -44.14 -24.56
CA ARG A 401 2.23 -44.45 -23.13
C ARG A 401 3.04 -43.39 -22.38
N GLU A 402 2.61 -43.13 -21.15
CA GLU A 402 3.34 -42.26 -20.17
C GLU A 402 3.74 -43.11 -18.96
N TYR A 403 5.00 -42.95 -18.54
CA TYR A 403 5.51 -43.46 -17.26
C TYR A 403 5.80 -42.26 -16.36
N PRO A 404 4.94 -42.01 -15.37
CA PRO A 404 5.07 -40.83 -14.52
C PRO A 404 6.26 -40.91 -13.58
N LEU A 405 6.63 -39.78 -13.00
CA LEU A 405 7.62 -39.67 -11.96
C LEU A 405 7.17 -40.44 -10.71
N THR A 406 8.05 -41.31 -10.18
CA THR A 406 7.83 -42.04 -8.92
C THR A 406 9.00 -41.79 -7.94
N ARG A 407 8.85 -42.22 -6.70
CA ARG A 407 9.94 -42.09 -5.71
C ARG A 407 11.15 -42.97 -6.05
N GLU A 408 10.93 -44.11 -6.71
CA GLU A 408 11.97 -45.02 -7.15
C GLU A 408 12.63 -44.57 -8.46
N ARG A 409 11.88 -43.88 -9.30
CA ARG A 409 12.34 -43.39 -10.61
C ARG A 409 12.06 -41.88 -10.71
N LEU A 410 13.11 -41.07 -10.50
CA LEU A 410 13.05 -39.61 -10.59
C LEU A 410 13.16 -39.12 -12.06
N ALA A 411 12.42 -39.78 -12.94
CA ALA A 411 12.33 -39.45 -14.36
C ALA A 411 10.93 -39.71 -14.89
N VAL A 412 10.51 -38.89 -15.85
CA VAL A 412 9.30 -39.08 -16.67
C VAL A 412 9.74 -39.65 -18.01
N VAL A 413 9.03 -40.68 -18.50
CA VAL A 413 9.28 -41.25 -19.83
C VAL A 413 7.99 -41.28 -20.60
N GLN A 414 8.02 -40.83 -21.85
CA GLN A 414 6.86 -40.84 -22.76
C GLN A 414 7.20 -41.56 -24.07
N ILE A 415 6.25 -42.33 -24.56
CA ILE A 415 6.35 -43.07 -25.82
C ILE A 415 5.39 -42.45 -26.83
N TRP A 416 5.95 -42.10 -28.00
CA TRP A 416 5.23 -41.43 -29.07
C TRP A 416 5.24 -42.29 -30.33
N ARG A 417 4.11 -42.22 -31.07
CA ARG A 417 4.00 -42.81 -32.41
C ARG A 417 4.11 -41.69 -33.45
N ASP A 418 5.12 -41.79 -34.31
CA ASP A 418 5.23 -41.03 -35.53
C ASP A 418 4.38 -41.72 -36.63
N PRO A 419 3.36 -41.02 -37.19
CA PRO A 419 2.54 -41.64 -38.23
C PRO A 419 3.33 -42.06 -39.48
N SER A 420 4.50 -41.53 -39.69
CA SER A 420 5.37 -41.78 -40.87
C SER A 420 6.38 -42.93 -40.68
N ARG A 421 6.55 -43.39 -39.42
CA ARG A 421 7.59 -44.39 -39.03
C ARG A 421 6.94 -45.63 -38.41
N SER A 422 7.65 -46.77 -38.55
CA SER A 422 7.24 -48.05 -37.91
C SER A 422 7.76 -48.21 -36.50
N GLU A 423 8.71 -47.38 -36.10
CA GLU A 423 9.30 -47.36 -34.75
C GLU A 423 8.66 -46.30 -33.86
N LEU A 424 8.56 -46.63 -32.57
CA LEU A 424 8.07 -45.71 -31.55
C LEU A 424 9.26 -44.91 -30.98
N VAL A 425 9.08 -43.60 -30.85
CA VAL A 425 10.06 -42.70 -30.26
C VAL A 425 9.80 -42.61 -28.77
N VAL A 426 10.83 -42.75 -27.99
CA VAL A 426 10.79 -42.70 -26.52
C VAL A 426 11.62 -41.52 -26.02
N ALA A 427 11.02 -40.61 -25.27
CA ALA A 427 11.67 -39.47 -24.67
C ALA A 427 11.66 -39.59 -23.14
N GLY A 428 12.81 -39.35 -22.52
CA GLY A 428 12.93 -39.36 -21.07
C GLY A 428 13.56 -38.07 -20.55
N LYS A 429 13.03 -37.50 -19.47
CA LYS A 429 13.62 -36.39 -18.72
C LYS A 429 13.52 -36.60 -17.22
N GLY A 430 14.50 -36.12 -16.47
CA GLY A 430 14.46 -36.25 -15.02
C GLY A 430 15.73 -35.78 -14.31
N ALA A 431 15.87 -36.20 -13.08
CA ALA A 431 17.06 -35.96 -12.32
C ALA A 431 18.30 -36.54 -13.04
N PRO A 432 19.42 -35.80 -13.10
CA PRO A 432 20.61 -36.27 -13.85
C PRO A 432 21.08 -37.67 -13.47
N GLU A 433 21.03 -38.00 -12.20
CA GLU A 433 21.38 -39.33 -11.69
C GLU A 433 20.40 -40.44 -12.14
N ALA A 434 19.13 -40.11 -12.27
CA ALA A 434 18.13 -41.06 -12.76
C ALA A 434 18.29 -41.33 -14.25
N ILE A 435 18.52 -40.29 -15.03
CA ILE A 435 18.80 -40.43 -16.47
C ILE A 435 20.12 -41.14 -16.73
N ALA A 436 21.19 -40.81 -15.93
CA ALA A 436 22.48 -41.53 -16.00
C ALA A 436 22.31 -43.04 -15.79
N LYS A 437 21.39 -43.45 -14.92
CA LYS A 437 21.03 -44.84 -14.68
C LYS A 437 20.29 -45.47 -15.88
N LEU A 438 19.33 -44.75 -16.44
CA LEU A 438 18.58 -45.19 -17.63
C LEU A 438 19.46 -45.35 -18.84
N CYS A 439 20.46 -44.48 -19.03
CA CYS A 439 21.43 -44.53 -20.11
C CYS A 439 22.57 -45.51 -19.83
N SER A 440 22.60 -46.16 -18.68
CA SER A 440 23.70 -47.07 -18.28
C SER A 440 25.08 -46.49 -18.48
N LEU A 441 25.26 -45.18 -18.16
CA LEU A 441 26.54 -44.49 -18.37
C LEU A 441 27.69 -45.13 -17.59
N ASP A 442 28.85 -45.26 -18.24
CA ASP A 442 30.06 -45.75 -17.61
C ASP A 442 30.60 -44.75 -16.54
N ALA A 443 31.66 -45.14 -15.82
CA ALA A 443 32.18 -44.32 -14.71
C ALA A 443 32.77 -42.98 -15.19
N ALA A 444 33.34 -42.93 -16.40
CA ALA A 444 33.94 -41.72 -16.95
C ALA A 444 32.86 -40.73 -17.40
N ALA A 445 31.88 -41.16 -18.14
CA ALA A 445 30.77 -40.37 -18.59
C ALA A 445 29.89 -39.87 -17.42
N ARG A 446 29.74 -40.71 -16.37
CA ARG A 446 29.03 -40.27 -15.14
C ARG A 446 29.79 -39.19 -14.40
N HIS A 447 31.12 -39.28 -14.31
CA HIS A 447 31.94 -38.26 -13.65
C HIS A 447 31.91 -36.91 -14.41
N GLU A 448 31.93 -36.95 -15.75
CA GLU A 448 31.77 -35.77 -16.59
C GLU A 448 30.37 -35.13 -16.42
N LEU A 449 29.33 -35.96 -16.45
CA LEU A 449 27.96 -35.52 -16.18
C LEU A 449 27.82 -34.80 -14.82
N GLU A 450 28.35 -35.40 -13.76
CA GLU A 450 28.38 -34.82 -12.41
C GLU A 450 29.14 -33.50 -12.35
N GLY A 451 30.19 -33.35 -13.13
CA GLY A 451 30.96 -32.11 -13.28
C GLY A 451 30.09 -30.99 -13.90
N ASN A 452 29.46 -31.32 -15.02
CA ASN A 452 28.57 -30.39 -15.73
C ASN A 452 27.36 -30.01 -14.88
N VAL A 453 26.73 -30.96 -14.17
CA VAL A 453 25.64 -30.68 -13.22
C VAL A 453 26.10 -29.77 -12.10
N ARG A 454 27.28 -30.01 -11.51
CA ARG A 454 27.80 -29.12 -10.45
C ARG A 454 28.05 -27.70 -10.96
N ASN A 455 28.57 -27.53 -12.16
CA ASN A 455 28.78 -26.23 -12.76
C ASN A 455 27.46 -25.47 -12.93
N LEU A 456 26.44 -26.07 -13.55
CA LEU A 456 25.11 -25.48 -13.74
C LEU A 456 24.41 -25.19 -12.40
N ALA A 457 24.52 -26.11 -11.45
CA ALA A 457 23.93 -25.93 -10.11
C ALA A 457 24.63 -24.81 -9.30
N SER A 458 25.93 -24.58 -9.50
CA SER A 458 26.67 -23.49 -8.86
C SER A 458 26.21 -22.10 -9.35
N GLU A 459 25.61 -22.02 -10.55
CA GLU A 459 24.96 -20.82 -11.09
C GLU A 459 23.55 -20.63 -10.55
N GLY A 460 23.07 -21.54 -9.69
CA GLY A 460 21.72 -21.48 -9.10
C GLY A 460 20.64 -22.11 -9.97
N LEU A 461 21.03 -22.85 -11.02
CA LEU A 461 20.09 -23.47 -11.95
C LEU A 461 19.56 -24.82 -11.42
N ARG A 462 18.31 -25.10 -11.71
CA ARG A 462 17.73 -26.43 -11.56
C ARG A 462 18.04 -27.25 -12.79
N VAL A 463 18.82 -28.31 -12.63
CA VAL A 463 19.33 -29.10 -13.74
C VAL A 463 18.47 -30.34 -13.96
N LEU A 464 18.02 -30.53 -15.19
CA LEU A 464 17.39 -31.75 -15.66
C LEU A 464 18.24 -32.36 -16.78
N ALA A 465 18.25 -33.69 -16.85
CA ALA A 465 18.84 -34.41 -17.94
C ALA A 465 17.78 -34.96 -18.89
N VAL A 466 18.13 -35.09 -20.17
CA VAL A 466 17.27 -35.55 -21.25
C VAL A 466 17.92 -36.75 -21.91
N ALA A 467 17.08 -37.74 -22.24
CA ALA A 467 17.51 -38.97 -22.91
C ALA A 467 16.45 -39.41 -23.96
N ARG A 468 16.88 -40.16 -24.89
CA ARG A 468 16.05 -40.72 -25.96
C ARG A 468 16.32 -42.21 -26.19
N THR A 469 15.34 -42.88 -26.79
CA THR A 469 15.53 -44.19 -27.43
C THR A 469 14.45 -44.43 -28.45
N GLN A 470 14.59 -45.50 -29.23
CA GLN A 470 13.57 -45.98 -30.18
C GLN A 470 13.28 -47.45 -29.92
N ILE A 471 12.02 -47.85 -30.08
CA ILE A 471 11.60 -49.24 -29.88
C ILE A 471 10.68 -49.67 -31.03
N ALA A 472 10.78 -50.94 -31.42
CA ALA A 472 9.86 -51.51 -32.41
C ALA A 472 8.50 -51.79 -31.77
N GLU A 473 7.41 -51.51 -32.48
CA GLU A 473 6.07 -51.94 -32.08
C GLU A 473 5.92 -53.45 -32.28
N PRO A 474 5.46 -54.30 -31.33
CA PRO A 474 4.67 -53.97 -30.13
C PRO A 474 5.46 -54.05 -28.79
N ALA A 475 6.75 -53.88 -28.79
CA ALA A 475 7.62 -54.15 -27.62
C ALA A 475 7.57 -53.04 -26.55
N ILE A 476 6.40 -52.60 -26.11
CA ILE A 476 6.25 -51.59 -25.06
C ILE A 476 6.42 -52.24 -23.69
N PRO A 477 7.50 -51.98 -22.93
CA PRO A 477 7.78 -52.62 -21.66
C PRO A 477 6.83 -52.12 -20.55
N GLU A 478 6.66 -52.91 -19.48
CA GLU A 478 6.00 -52.44 -18.27
C GLU A 478 6.84 -51.45 -17.50
N ASP A 479 8.16 -51.69 -17.44
CA ASP A 479 9.15 -50.79 -16.81
C ASP A 479 10.10 -50.20 -17.87
N PRO A 480 10.14 -48.90 -18.08
CA PRO A 480 11.07 -48.26 -19.00
C PRO A 480 12.55 -48.44 -18.64
N GLY A 481 12.87 -48.84 -17.40
CA GLY A 481 14.23 -49.14 -16.96
C GLY A 481 14.88 -50.36 -17.69
N THR A 482 14.08 -51.14 -18.44
CA THR A 482 14.60 -52.25 -19.29
C THR A 482 15.08 -51.77 -20.66
N LEU A 483 14.76 -50.54 -21.04
CA LEU A 483 15.20 -49.92 -22.29
C LEU A 483 16.58 -49.35 -22.15
N HIS A 484 17.33 -49.32 -23.26
CA HIS A 484 18.63 -48.66 -23.34
C HIS A 484 18.41 -47.26 -23.93
N PHE A 485 18.77 -46.21 -23.15
CA PHE A 485 18.63 -44.84 -23.56
C PHE A 485 19.97 -44.23 -23.96
N ASP A 486 19.94 -43.36 -24.96
CA ASP A 486 21.05 -42.47 -25.32
C ASP A 486 20.90 -41.15 -24.54
N PHE A 487 21.97 -40.67 -23.93
CA PHE A 487 22.01 -39.40 -23.29
C PHE A 487 22.03 -38.25 -24.32
N VAL A 488 21.07 -37.31 -24.25
CA VAL A 488 20.93 -36.18 -25.20
C VAL A 488 21.61 -34.92 -24.67
N GLY A 489 21.34 -34.55 -23.40
CA GLY A 489 21.92 -33.33 -22.86
C GLY A 489 21.37 -32.95 -21.48
N LEU A 490 21.87 -31.81 -20.98
CA LEU A 490 21.39 -31.19 -19.75
C LEU A 490 20.67 -29.88 -20.07
N VAL A 491 19.63 -29.61 -19.28
CA VAL A 491 18.87 -28.36 -19.34
C VAL A 491 18.86 -27.71 -17.96
N GLY A 492 19.42 -26.53 -17.88
CA GLY A 492 19.41 -25.69 -16.69
C GLY A 492 18.25 -24.69 -16.72
N LEU A 493 17.37 -24.80 -15.74
CA LEU A 493 16.21 -23.94 -15.60
C LEU A 493 16.40 -22.99 -14.43
N GLU A 494 15.90 -21.77 -14.58
CA GLU A 494 15.85 -20.79 -13.51
C GLU A 494 14.50 -20.09 -13.45
N ASP A 495 14.20 -19.53 -12.27
CA ASP A 495 13.18 -18.51 -12.12
C ASP A 495 13.90 -17.16 -12.18
N PRO A 496 13.83 -16.41 -13.29
CA PRO A 496 14.65 -15.24 -13.53
C PRO A 496 14.31 -14.11 -12.58
N LEU A 497 15.34 -13.37 -12.17
CA LEU A 497 15.17 -12.14 -11.41
C LEU A 497 14.39 -11.10 -12.23
N ARG A 498 13.44 -10.38 -11.60
CA ARG A 498 12.73 -9.29 -12.26
C ARG A 498 13.70 -8.14 -12.59
N ALA A 499 13.61 -7.57 -13.78
CA ALA A 499 14.55 -6.56 -14.28
C ALA A 499 14.71 -5.34 -13.35
N GLY A 500 13.65 -4.92 -12.68
CA GLY A 500 13.66 -3.75 -11.77
C GLY A 500 14.29 -4.00 -10.39
N VAL A 501 14.53 -5.25 -9.99
CA VAL A 501 14.94 -5.60 -8.63
C VAL A 501 16.31 -5.06 -8.23
N PRO A 502 17.37 -5.16 -9.03
CA PRO A 502 18.68 -4.65 -8.63
C PRO A 502 18.68 -3.14 -8.38
N ALA A 503 17.98 -2.38 -9.23
CA ALA A 503 17.83 -0.94 -9.07
C ALA A 503 17.04 -0.59 -7.80
N ALA A 504 15.94 -1.31 -7.54
CA ALA A 504 15.10 -1.12 -6.35
C ALA A 504 15.83 -1.47 -5.04
N VAL A 505 16.65 -2.52 -5.03
CA VAL A 505 17.52 -2.89 -3.91
C VAL A 505 18.59 -1.82 -3.66
N ALA A 506 19.20 -1.30 -4.72
CA ALA A 506 20.18 -0.21 -4.61
C ALA A 506 19.52 1.06 -4.04
N GLU A 507 18.31 1.37 -4.45
CA GLU A 507 17.52 2.49 -3.91
C GLU A 507 17.18 2.28 -2.42
N CYS A 508 16.77 1.08 -2.01
CA CYS A 508 16.56 0.76 -0.60
C CYS A 508 17.82 0.99 0.23
N ARG A 509 18.97 0.53 -0.27
CA ARG A 509 20.26 0.71 0.39
C ARG A 509 20.61 2.20 0.55
N SER A 510 20.45 3.01 -0.49
CA SER A 510 20.69 4.47 -0.43
C SER A 510 19.74 5.16 0.56
N ALA A 511 18.55 4.60 0.72
CA ALA A 511 17.53 5.06 1.66
C ALA A 511 17.74 4.58 3.10
N GLY A 512 18.82 3.84 3.37
CA GLY A 512 19.11 3.25 4.68
C GLY A 512 18.14 2.14 5.08
N ILE A 513 17.55 1.44 4.09
CA ILE A 513 16.65 0.31 4.29
C ILE A 513 17.41 -0.97 3.99
N ARG A 514 17.47 -1.88 4.94
CA ARG A 514 18.06 -3.19 4.76
C ARG A 514 17.07 -4.13 4.11
N VAL A 515 17.45 -4.74 2.99
CA VAL A 515 16.65 -5.78 2.33
C VAL A 515 17.16 -7.14 2.77
N VAL A 516 16.27 -7.98 3.28
CA VAL A 516 16.52 -9.33 3.79
C VAL A 516 15.75 -10.32 2.92
N MET A 517 16.46 -11.21 2.24
CA MET A 517 15.85 -12.27 1.44
C MET A 517 15.60 -13.51 2.28
N ILE A 518 14.40 -14.06 2.19
CA ILE A 518 13.95 -15.27 2.87
C ILE A 518 13.50 -16.26 1.82
N THR A 519 14.02 -17.51 1.85
CA THR A 519 13.65 -18.52 0.85
C THR A 519 13.71 -19.94 1.43
N GLY A 520 12.91 -20.85 0.86
CA GLY A 520 13.01 -22.30 1.09
C GLY A 520 14.12 -22.97 0.29
N ASP A 521 14.78 -22.26 -0.64
CA ASP A 521 15.82 -22.79 -1.51
C ASP A 521 17.10 -23.18 -0.77
N TYR A 522 17.94 -23.96 -1.46
CA TYR A 522 19.30 -24.26 -1.00
C TYR A 522 20.17 -23.00 -0.90
N PRO A 523 21.16 -22.99 0.03
CA PRO A 523 22.04 -21.84 0.23
C PRO A 523 22.77 -21.36 -1.02
N SER A 524 23.24 -22.29 -1.88
CA SER A 524 23.93 -21.93 -3.14
C SER A 524 23.02 -21.17 -4.12
N THR A 525 21.78 -21.62 -4.29
CA THR A 525 20.78 -20.94 -5.13
C THR A 525 20.41 -19.58 -4.54
N ALA A 526 20.20 -19.52 -3.23
CA ALA A 526 19.90 -18.27 -2.53
C ALA A 526 21.06 -17.27 -2.67
N GLN A 527 22.30 -17.72 -2.58
CA GLN A 527 23.50 -16.90 -2.75
C GLN A 527 23.60 -16.31 -4.16
N ALA A 528 23.41 -17.13 -5.18
CA ALA A 528 23.48 -16.69 -6.57
C ALA A 528 22.44 -15.60 -6.87
N ILE A 529 21.19 -15.81 -6.44
CA ILE A 529 20.10 -14.85 -6.64
C ILE A 529 20.33 -13.58 -5.83
N ALA A 530 20.76 -13.68 -4.57
CA ALA A 530 21.06 -12.54 -3.72
C ALA A 530 22.16 -11.67 -4.32
N HIS A 531 23.21 -12.29 -4.86
CA HIS A 531 24.30 -11.58 -5.52
C HIS A 531 23.81 -10.82 -6.77
N ARG A 532 23.04 -11.49 -7.62
CA ARG A 532 22.42 -10.87 -8.82
C ARG A 532 21.43 -9.73 -8.45
N ALA A 533 20.72 -9.86 -7.34
CA ALA A 533 19.82 -8.82 -6.81
C ALA A 533 20.59 -7.65 -6.16
N GLY A 534 21.89 -7.77 -5.93
CA GLY A 534 22.70 -6.77 -5.25
C GLY A 534 22.58 -6.79 -3.73
N LEU A 535 22.12 -7.89 -3.13
CA LEU A 535 22.08 -8.10 -1.68
C LEU A 535 23.46 -8.52 -1.15
N ASP A 536 23.70 -8.25 0.13
CA ASP A 536 24.88 -8.77 0.82
C ASP A 536 24.68 -10.27 1.11
N ALA A 537 25.36 -11.11 0.35
CA ALA A 537 25.35 -12.56 0.49
C ALA A 537 26.62 -13.12 1.16
N SER A 538 27.40 -12.28 1.84
CA SER A 538 28.62 -12.68 2.55
C SER A 538 28.33 -13.66 3.69
N ARG A 539 27.14 -13.57 4.30
CA ARG A 539 26.66 -14.48 5.32
C ARG A 539 25.26 -14.99 4.95
N ILE A 540 25.12 -16.31 4.96
CA ILE A 540 23.84 -17.00 4.78
C ILE A 540 23.58 -17.80 6.04
N VAL A 541 22.36 -17.74 6.55
CA VAL A 541 21.87 -18.55 7.69
C VAL A 541 20.79 -19.48 7.18
N THR A 542 20.86 -20.75 7.59
CA THR A 542 19.87 -21.75 7.19
C THR A 542 18.80 -21.96 8.26
N GLY A 543 17.62 -22.42 7.83
CA GLY A 543 16.54 -22.74 8.75
C GLY A 543 16.95 -23.74 9.85
N PRO A 544 17.61 -24.86 9.56
CA PRO A 544 18.14 -25.77 10.57
C PRO A 544 19.08 -25.12 11.58
N GLU A 545 20.00 -24.24 11.13
CA GLU A 545 20.87 -23.47 12.04
C GLU A 545 20.06 -22.55 12.94
N LEU A 546 19.05 -21.89 12.38
CA LEU A 546 18.19 -20.94 13.09
C LEU A 546 17.41 -21.63 14.23
N SER A 547 17.00 -22.89 14.03
CA SER A 547 16.28 -23.68 15.02
C SER A 547 17.12 -24.08 16.24
N THR A 548 18.44 -24.00 16.14
CA THR A 548 19.35 -24.32 17.26
C THR A 548 19.72 -23.13 18.13
N LEU A 549 19.39 -21.89 17.68
CA LEU A 549 19.75 -20.66 18.35
C LEU A 549 18.75 -20.32 19.47
N GLY A 550 19.28 -19.84 20.61
CA GLY A 550 18.46 -19.20 21.63
C GLY A 550 17.98 -17.83 21.19
N GLU A 551 16.95 -17.28 21.86
CA GLU A 551 16.31 -16.00 21.49
C GLU A 551 17.31 -14.84 21.38
N GLN A 552 18.23 -14.72 22.30
CA GLN A 552 19.26 -13.66 22.30
C GLN A 552 20.25 -13.81 21.14
N GLU A 553 20.66 -15.03 20.85
CA GLU A 553 21.57 -15.34 19.77
C GLU A 553 20.89 -15.15 18.41
N LEU A 554 19.61 -15.54 18.31
CA LEU A 554 18.78 -15.25 17.14
C LEU A 554 18.75 -13.75 16.84
N ARG A 555 18.48 -12.92 17.86
CA ARG A 555 18.44 -11.45 17.72
C ARG A 555 19.77 -10.88 17.22
N GLN A 556 20.87 -11.37 17.69
CA GLN A 556 22.21 -10.95 17.21
C GLN A 556 22.45 -11.41 15.77
N ARG A 557 22.08 -12.66 15.46
CA ARG A 557 22.30 -13.25 14.14
C ARG A 557 21.48 -12.53 13.05
N VAL A 558 20.22 -12.21 13.33
CA VAL A 558 19.36 -11.51 12.36
C VAL A 558 19.76 -10.05 12.13
N ALA A 559 20.54 -9.44 13.05
CA ALA A 559 21.02 -8.07 12.87
C ALA A 559 22.01 -7.95 11.71
N ASP A 560 22.85 -8.97 11.48
CA ASP A 560 23.97 -8.94 10.53
C ASP A 560 23.75 -9.80 9.28
N THR A 561 22.60 -10.45 9.14
CA THR A 561 22.34 -11.38 8.04
C THR A 561 21.28 -10.83 7.09
N SER A 562 21.57 -10.85 5.78
CA SER A 562 20.63 -10.42 4.74
C SER A 562 20.04 -11.57 3.91
N VAL A 563 20.52 -12.82 4.09
CA VAL A 563 20.05 -13.99 3.33
C VAL A 563 19.75 -15.16 4.27
N PHE A 564 18.49 -15.63 4.24
CA PHE A 564 18.03 -16.78 5.00
C PHE A 564 17.51 -17.86 4.04
N ALA A 565 18.14 -19.06 4.07
CA ALA A 565 17.88 -20.17 3.15
C ALA A 565 17.26 -21.37 3.88
N ARG A 566 16.54 -22.24 3.16
CA ARG A 566 15.85 -23.43 3.70
C ARG A 566 14.93 -23.11 4.89
N MET A 567 14.25 -21.98 4.80
CA MET A 567 13.36 -21.48 5.86
C MET A 567 12.02 -22.19 5.84
N LEU A 568 11.56 -22.61 7.01
CA LEU A 568 10.19 -23.08 7.25
C LEU A 568 9.26 -21.91 7.58
N PRO A 569 7.93 -22.05 7.39
CA PRO A 569 6.96 -21.00 7.69
C PRO A 569 7.04 -20.41 9.10
N GLU A 570 7.17 -21.26 10.11
CA GLU A 570 7.25 -20.84 11.52
C GLU A 570 8.53 -20.03 11.80
N GLN A 571 9.60 -20.33 11.09
CA GLN A 571 10.88 -19.60 11.21
C GLN A 571 10.79 -18.21 10.59
N LYS A 572 9.97 -18.01 9.54
CA LYS A 572 9.69 -16.68 8.97
C LYS A 572 9.06 -15.76 10.03
N LEU A 573 8.10 -16.29 10.81
CA LEU A 573 7.48 -15.56 11.92
C LEU A 573 8.51 -15.19 13.00
N SER A 574 9.32 -16.15 13.44
CA SER A 574 10.35 -15.94 14.47
C SER A 574 11.38 -14.89 14.03
N LEU A 575 11.76 -14.88 12.75
CA LEU A 575 12.65 -13.88 12.15
C LEU A 575 12.05 -12.47 12.23
N VAL A 576 10.80 -12.31 11.81
CA VAL A 576 10.08 -11.02 11.86
C VAL A 576 9.99 -10.51 13.31
N GLN A 577 9.66 -11.37 14.24
CA GLN A 577 9.57 -11.03 15.66
C GLN A 577 10.93 -10.63 16.25
N ALA A 578 12.00 -11.34 15.90
CA ALA A 578 13.36 -11.02 16.36
C ALA A 578 13.83 -9.66 15.83
N LEU A 579 13.56 -9.36 14.56
CA LEU A 579 13.86 -8.04 13.96
C LEU A 579 13.07 -6.93 14.65
N ALA A 580 11.77 -7.14 14.88
CA ALA A 580 10.91 -6.17 15.58
C ALA A 580 11.39 -5.94 17.04
N ALA A 581 11.82 -7.00 17.73
CA ALA A 581 12.38 -6.93 19.07
C ALA A 581 13.72 -6.17 19.12
N ASN A 582 14.48 -6.12 18.02
CA ASN A 582 15.67 -5.28 17.87
C ASN A 582 15.32 -3.80 17.62
N GLY A 583 14.03 -3.42 17.59
CA GLY A 583 13.57 -2.05 17.36
C GLY A 583 13.45 -1.68 15.88
N GLU A 584 13.53 -2.64 14.97
CA GLU A 584 13.36 -2.42 13.54
C GLU A 584 11.88 -2.28 13.16
N ILE A 585 11.58 -1.40 12.20
CA ILE A 585 10.26 -1.35 11.55
C ILE A 585 10.30 -2.30 10.36
N VAL A 586 9.71 -3.48 10.57
CA VAL A 586 9.76 -4.59 9.62
C VAL A 586 8.60 -4.52 8.63
N ALA A 587 8.92 -4.49 7.33
CA ALA A 587 7.99 -4.84 6.26
C ALA A 587 8.28 -6.28 5.80
N MET A 588 7.23 -7.08 5.57
CA MET A 588 7.34 -8.48 5.13
C MET A 588 6.48 -8.72 3.91
N THR A 589 7.05 -9.31 2.85
CA THR A 589 6.29 -9.77 1.68
C THR A 589 5.97 -11.25 1.78
N GLY A 590 4.83 -11.67 1.24
CA GLY A 590 4.45 -13.07 1.12
C GLY A 590 3.25 -13.25 0.19
N ASP A 591 3.03 -14.47 -0.31
CA ASP A 591 1.94 -14.79 -1.24
C ASP A 591 1.09 -15.99 -0.79
N GLY A 592 1.60 -16.82 0.12
CA GLY A 592 0.98 -18.06 0.56
C GLY A 592 0.26 -17.96 1.91
N VAL A 593 -0.55 -18.98 2.19
CA VAL A 593 -1.19 -19.20 3.51
C VAL A 593 -0.12 -19.28 4.61
N ASN A 594 1.00 -19.91 4.30
CA ASN A 594 2.12 -20.12 5.21
C ASN A 594 2.82 -18.82 5.65
N ASP A 595 2.67 -17.74 4.87
CA ASP A 595 3.26 -16.44 5.19
C ASP A 595 2.33 -15.57 6.06
N ALA A 596 1.05 -15.90 6.14
CA ALA A 596 0.04 -15.09 6.84
C ALA A 596 0.41 -14.75 8.30
N PRO A 597 0.93 -15.67 9.11
CA PRO A 597 1.38 -15.34 10.47
C PRO A 597 2.49 -14.30 10.50
N ALA A 598 3.49 -14.42 9.60
CA ALA A 598 4.61 -13.48 9.48
C ALA A 598 4.14 -12.11 8.95
N LEU A 599 3.24 -12.10 7.95
CA LEU A 599 2.61 -10.88 7.42
C LEU A 599 1.83 -10.11 8.50
N LYS A 600 1.11 -10.83 9.36
CA LYS A 600 0.32 -10.23 10.45
C LYS A 600 1.21 -9.71 11.59
N ALA A 601 2.34 -10.37 11.85
CA ALA A 601 3.30 -9.97 12.88
C ALA A 601 4.20 -8.80 12.46
N ALA A 602 4.40 -8.60 11.17
CA ALA A 602 5.18 -7.48 10.64
C ALA A 602 4.46 -6.14 10.88
N HIS A 603 5.24 -5.05 11.01
CA HIS A 603 4.68 -3.70 11.08
C HIS A 603 3.92 -3.35 9.79
N VAL A 604 4.40 -3.84 8.65
CA VAL A 604 3.73 -3.74 7.35
C VAL A 604 3.77 -5.08 6.65
N GLY A 605 2.72 -5.88 6.78
CA GLY A 605 2.53 -7.07 5.95
C GLY A 605 2.15 -6.65 4.52
N ILE A 606 2.78 -7.25 3.52
CA ILE A 606 2.63 -6.93 2.10
C ILE A 606 2.33 -8.21 1.34
N ALA A 607 1.14 -8.33 0.78
CA ALA A 607 0.75 -9.49 -0.01
C ALA A 607 0.87 -9.22 -1.51
N MET A 608 1.14 -10.28 -2.27
CA MET A 608 1.03 -10.28 -3.72
C MET A 608 -0.46 -10.24 -4.13
N GLY A 609 -0.81 -9.41 -5.09
CA GLY A 609 -2.20 -9.19 -5.50
C GLY A 609 -2.66 -10.13 -6.61
N ALA A 610 -1.79 -10.38 -7.59
CA ALA A 610 -2.12 -11.23 -8.72
C ALA A 610 -2.08 -12.72 -8.35
N ARG A 611 -1.11 -13.14 -7.52
CA ARG A 611 -0.87 -14.54 -7.16
C ARG A 611 -1.16 -14.88 -5.72
N GLY A 612 -1.12 -13.89 -4.82
CA GLY A 612 -1.33 -14.11 -3.40
C GLY A 612 -2.68 -14.76 -3.10
N THR A 613 -2.69 -15.67 -2.15
CA THR A 613 -3.93 -16.26 -1.61
C THR A 613 -4.76 -15.21 -0.89
N ASP A 614 -6.06 -15.44 -0.76
CA ASP A 614 -6.95 -14.54 -0.02
C ASP A 614 -6.52 -14.38 1.43
N VAL A 615 -6.02 -15.46 2.05
CA VAL A 615 -5.48 -15.45 3.42
C VAL A 615 -4.28 -14.51 3.53
N ALA A 616 -3.32 -14.58 2.59
CA ALA A 616 -2.17 -13.68 2.58
C ALA A 616 -2.62 -12.22 2.39
N ARG A 617 -3.55 -11.97 1.44
CA ARG A 617 -4.10 -10.62 1.21
C ARG A 617 -4.86 -10.09 2.42
N GLU A 618 -5.56 -10.95 3.16
CA GLU A 618 -6.30 -10.56 4.36
C GLU A 618 -5.39 -10.25 5.54
N ALA A 619 -4.34 -11.03 5.74
CA ALA A 619 -3.33 -10.81 6.78
C ALA A 619 -2.53 -9.53 6.53
N ALA A 620 -2.34 -9.14 5.27
CA ALA A 620 -1.52 -8.03 4.87
C ALA A 620 -2.21 -6.66 5.06
N ALA A 621 -1.41 -5.65 5.38
CA ALA A 621 -1.84 -4.26 5.42
C ALA A 621 -1.74 -3.56 4.05
N VAL A 622 -0.92 -4.10 3.16
CA VAL A 622 -0.67 -3.60 1.80
C VAL A 622 -0.74 -4.75 0.79
N VAL A 623 -1.27 -4.49 -0.41
CA VAL A 623 -1.32 -5.47 -1.51
C VAL A 623 -0.69 -4.87 -2.76
N LEU A 624 0.25 -5.59 -3.37
CA LEU A 624 0.88 -5.24 -4.64
C LEU A 624 0.06 -5.82 -5.80
N LEU A 625 -0.74 -5.00 -6.47
CA LEU A 625 -1.71 -5.48 -7.46
C LEU A 625 -1.09 -6.21 -8.68
N GLU A 626 0.15 -5.87 -9.04
CA GLU A 626 0.91 -6.45 -10.16
C GLU A 626 2.13 -7.26 -9.72
N ASP A 627 2.24 -7.59 -8.42
CA ASP A 627 3.35 -8.34 -7.82
C ASP A 627 4.73 -7.74 -8.11
N ASP A 628 4.80 -6.41 -8.26
CA ASP A 628 6.02 -5.69 -8.61
C ASP A 628 6.76 -5.16 -7.39
N PHE A 629 8.00 -5.64 -7.18
CA PHE A 629 8.87 -5.19 -6.09
C PHE A 629 9.28 -3.71 -6.22
N ALA A 630 9.47 -3.21 -7.44
CA ALA A 630 9.80 -1.79 -7.66
C ALA A 630 8.65 -0.88 -7.26
N ALA A 631 7.40 -1.31 -7.48
CA ALA A 631 6.22 -0.59 -7.00
C ALA A 631 6.19 -0.48 -5.47
N LEU A 632 6.67 -1.50 -4.73
CA LEU A 632 6.80 -1.45 -3.27
C LEU A 632 7.78 -0.38 -2.83
N VAL A 633 8.97 -0.31 -3.43
CA VAL A 633 9.97 0.72 -3.12
C VAL A 633 9.44 2.12 -3.41
N HIS A 634 8.70 2.28 -4.51
CA HIS A 634 7.97 3.51 -4.79
C HIS A 634 6.89 3.82 -3.73
N GLY A 635 6.24 2.78 -3.19
CA GLY A 635 5.31 2.89 -2.06
C GLY A 635 5.97 3.47 -0.81
N ILE A 636 7.15 2.99 -0.45
CA ILE A 636 7.96 3.50 0.66
C ILE A 636 8.35 4.98 0.43
N ARG A 637 8.82 5.32 -0.76
CA ARG A 637 9.11 6.70 -1.18
C ARG A 637 7.90 7.61 -0.99
N THR A 638 6.73 7.16 -1.44
CA THR A 638 5.46 7.89 -1.29
C THR A 638 5.07 8.05 0.17
N GLY A 639 5.21 7.03 1.00
CA GLY A 639 4.98 7.08 2.44
C GLY A 639 5.86 8.13 3.12
N ARG A 640 7.16 8.19 2.80
CA ARG A 640 8.09 9.21 3.29
C ARG A 640 7.69 10.62 2.88
N ARG A 641 7.30 10.81 1.61
CA ARG A 641 6.78 12.09 1.11
C ARG A 641 5.56 12.56 1.89
N ILE A 642 4.59 11.66 2.15
CA ILE A 642 3.36 12.00 2.90
C ILE A 642 3.71 12.49 4.31
N VAL A 643 4.58 11.75 5.02
CA VAL A 643 5.03 12.13 6.36
C VAL A 643 5.77 13.48 6.36
N ASP A 644 6.63 13.72 5.37
CA ASP A 644 7.35 14.99 5.25
C ASP A 644 6.41 16.16 4.99
N ASN A 645 5.49 16.01 4.05
CA ASN A 645 4.52 17.06 3.73
C ASN A 645 3.56 17.33 4.89
N LEU A 646 3.17 16.28 5.61
CA LEU A 646 2.38 16.41 6.82
C LEU A 646 3.14 17.22 7.90
N LYS A 647 4.43 16.95 8.13
CA LYS A 647 5.26 17.75 9.05
C LYS A 647 5.31 19.23 8.65
N LYS A 648 5.40 19.53 7.35
CA LYS A 648 5.41 20.89 6.84
C LYS A 648 4.07 21.61 7.09
N ALA A 649 2.95 20.92 6.83
CA ALA A 649 1.62 21.44 7.11
C ALA A 649 1.43 21.73 8.60
N LEU A 650 1.82 20.79 9.46
CA LEU A 650 1.70 20.94 10.90
C LEU A 650 2.63 22.05 11.47
N ALA A 651 3.84 22.17 10.92
CA ALA A 651 4.75 23.27 11.27
C ALA A 651 4.17 24.64 10.90
N TYR A 652 3.53 24.73 9.74
CA TYR A 652 2.82 25.92 9.29
C TYR A 652 1.64 26.26 10.22
N ILE A 653 0.79 25.29 10.55
CA ILE A 653 -0.34 25.49 11.47
C ILE A 653 0.16 26.07 12.80
N LEU A 654 1.21 25.46 13.38
CA LEU A 654 1.78 25.94 14.64
C LEU A 654 2.35 27.38 14.53
N ALA A 655 3.00 27.70 13.39
CA ALA A 655 3.55 29.03 13.15
C ALA A 655 2.48 30.12 13.01
N VAL A 656 1.33 29.78 12.40
CA VAL A 656 0.23 30.73 12.17
C VAL A 656 -0.60 30.99 13.43
N HIS A 657 -0.80 29.97 14.27
CA HIS A 657 -1.60 30.14 15.48
C HIS A 657 -0.95 31.03 16.54
N LEU A 658 0.37 31.06 16.62
CA LEU A 658 1.08 31.91 17.58
C LEU A 658 0.77 33.40 17.41
N PRO A 659 0.87 34.02 16.21
CA PRO A 659 0.47 35.41 16.02
C PRO A 659 -1.03 35.65 16.18
N ILE A 660 -1.90 34.69 15.87
CA ILE A 660 -3.35 34.83 16.11
C ILE A 660 -3.61 35.00 17.61
N VAL A 661 -3.04 34.13 18.44
CA VAL A 661 -3.15 34.21 19.90
C VAL A 661 -2.53 35.50 20.44
N GLY A 662 -1.36 35.89 19.95
CA GLY A 662 -0.67 37.11 20.35
C GLY A 662 -1.43 38.37 19.99
N LEU A 663 -2.03 38.46 18.80
CA LEU A 663 -2.86 39.60 18.37
C LEU A 663 -4.18 39.73 19.13
N THR A 664 -4.58 38.69 19.84
CA THR A 664 -5.73 38.77 20.74
C THR A 664 -5.28 39.17 22.15
N LEU A 665 -4.24 38.53 22.70
CA LEU A 665 -3.78 38.74 24.09
C LEU A 665 -3.03 40.04 24.31
N VAL A 666 -2.11 40.43 23.41
CA VAL A 666 -1.28 41.60 23.59
C VAL A 666 -2.08 42.91 23.62
N PRO A 667 -3.04 43.15 22.70
CA PRO A 667 -3.91 44.31 22.79
C PRO A 667 -4.68 44.40 24.11
N ILE A 668 -5.20 43.27 24.61
CA ILE A 668 -5.89 43.20 25.90
C ILE A 668 -4.95 43.63 27.03
N ALA A 669 -3.73 43.06 27.07
CA ALA A 669 -2.74 43.37 28.11
C ALA A 669 -2.23 44.81 28.07
N MET A 670 -2.13 45.44 26.87
CA MET A 670 -1.69 46.80 26.67
C MET A 670 -2.82 47.83 26.74
N GLY A 671 -4.08 47.40 26.91
CA GLY A 671 -5.26 48.26 26.89
C GLY A 671 -5.57 48.87 25.52
N TRP A 672 -5.01 48.29 24.44
CA TRP A 672 -5.26 48.70 23.07
C TRP A 672 -6.64 48.20 22.57
N PRO A 673 -7.20 48.79 21.51
CA PRO A 673 -8.40 48.23 20.87
C PRO A 673 -8.17 46.79 20.36
N LEU A 674 -9.26 45.99 20.32
CA LEU A 674 -9.16 44.63 19.82
C LEU A 674 -8.93 44.61 18.30
N VAL A 675 -7.88 43.86 17.87
CA VAL A 675 -7.55 43.71 16.47
C VAL A 675 -8.42 42.61 15.81
N LEU A 676 -8.50 41.47 16.46
CA LEU A 676 -9.21 40.29 15.94
C LEU A 676 -10.59 40.17 16.59
N MET A 677 -11.55 39.91 15.75
CA MET A 677 -12.94 39.60 16.08
C MET A 677 -13.29 38.21 15.52
N PRO A 678 -14.42 37.56 15.94
CA PRO A 678 -14.76 36.25 15.46
C PRO A 678 -14.76 36.09 13.92
N ILE A 679 -15.20 37.12 13.19
CA ILE A 679 -15.19 37.14 11.73
C ILE A 679 -13.78 37.05 11.14
N HIS A 680 -12.83 37.73 11.72
CA HIS A 680 -11.44 37.73 11.26
C HIS A 680 -10.83 36.34 11.44
N ILE A 681 -11.14 35.65 12.53
CA ILE A 681 -10.71 34.27 12.77
C ILE A 681 -11.34 33.34 11.72
N ALA A 682 -12.63 33.45 11.46
CA ALA A 682 -13.32 32.67 10.45
C ALA A 682 -12.70 32.86 9.05
N PHE A 683 -12.35 34.10 8.70
CA PHE A 683 -11.65 34.40 7.44
C PHE A 683 -10.25 33.76 7.37
N LEU A 684 -9.50 33.78 8.47
CA LEU A 684 -8.17 33.18 8.51
C LEU A 684 -8.23 31.66 8.27
N HIS A 685 -9.19 30.97 8.85
CA HIS A 685 -9.42 29.54 8.60
C HIS A 685 -9.74 29.25 7.14
N LEU A 686 -10.48 30.15 6.46
CA LEU A 686 -10.74 30.03 5.03
C LEU A 686 -9.45 30.00 4.18
N VAL A 687 -8.36 30.61 4.66
CA VAL A 687 -7.04 30.60 3.98
C VAL A 687 -6.16 29.45 4.49
N ILE A 688 -6.17 29.18 5.80
CA ILE A 688 -5.33 28.15 6.45
C ILE A 688 -5.75 26.75 5.96
N ASP A 689 -7.04 26.43 5.93
CA ASP A 689 -7.53 25.10 5.58
C ASP A 689 -7.17 24.67 4.17
N PRO A 690 -7.40 25.47 3.10
CA PRO A 690 -6.95 25.12 1.75
C PRO A 690 -5.43 25.07 1.63
N ALA A 691 -4.68 25.93 2.35
CA ALA A 691 -3.24 25.85 2.36
C ALA A 691 -2.76 24.49 2.90
N CYS A 692 -3.29 24.06 4.03
CA CYS A 692 -2.96 22.75 4.63
C CYS A 692 -3.41 21.58 3.78
N SER A 693 -4.68 21.60 3.37
CA SER A 693 -5.33 20.45 2.73
C SER A 693 -4.98 20.26 1.26
N VAL A 694 -4.59 21.31 0.55
CA VAL A 694 -4.35 21.24 -0.89
C VAL A 694 -2.91 21.60 -1.23
N VAL A 695 -2.36 22.73 -0.71
CA VAL A 695 -1.02 23.17 -1.10
C VAL A 695 0.07 22.25 -0.54
N PHE A 696 0.05 21.97 0.77
CA PHE A 696 1.08 21.12 1.39
C PHE A 696 0.95 19.65 0.98
N GLU A 697 -0.26 19.15 0.80
CA GLU A 697 -0.51 17.78 0.35
C GLU A 697 0.03 17.56 -1.07
N ALA A 698 -0.15 18.52 -1.98
CA ALA A 698 0.29 18.42 -3.35
C ALA A 698 1.81 18.51 -3.54
N GLN A 699 2.58 18.92 -2.50
CA GLN A 699 4.01 19.13 -2.66
C GLN A 699 4.75 17.89 -3.14
N PRO A 700 5.67 18.03 -4.10
CA PRO A 700 6.54 16.94 -4.55
C PRO A 700 7.45 16.48 -3.40
N GLU A 701 8.03 15.31 -3.58
CA GLU A 701 9.02 14.78 -2.65
C GLU A 701 10.28 15.66 -2.56
N GLU A 702 10.92 15.67 -1.41
CA GLU A 702 12.23 16.29 -1.25
C GLU A 702 13.29 15.48 -2.02
N ALA A 703 14.31 16.16 -2.56
CA ALA A 703 15.31 15.53 -3.42
C ALA A 703 16.12 14.41 -2.71
N ASP A 704 16.16 14.46 -1.39
CA ASP A 704 16.91 13.53 -0.54
C ASP A 704 16.04 12.44 0.09
N VAL A 705 14.77 12.29 -0.31
CA VAL A 705 13.79 11.39 0.33
C VAL A 705 14.26 9.94 0.40
N MET A 706 14.98 9.46 -0.64
CA MET A 706 15.57 8.12 -0.71
C MET A 706 17.11 8.11 -0.55
N GLN A 707 17.69 9.20 -0.02
CA GLN A 707 19.12 9.33 0.28
C GLN A 707 19.40 9.48 1.77
N ARG A 708 18.38 9.36 2.61
CA ARG A 708 18.45 9.50 4.06
C ARG A 708 17.84 8.27 4.73
N PRO A 709 18.37 7.91 5.94
CA PRO A 709 17.82 6.78 6.69
C PRO A 709 16.37 7.03 7.10
N PRO A 710 15.62 5.95 7.40
CA PRO A 710 14.27 6.04 7.92
C PRO A 710 14.23 6.83 9.24
N ARG A 711 13.06 7.36 9.57
CA ARG A 711 12.80 7.98 10.87
C ARG A 711 12.92 6.92 11.97
N ALA A 712 13.60 7.25 13.07
CA ALA A 712 13.62 6.38 14.25
C ALA A 712 12.18 6.13 14.76
N PRO A 713 11.83 4.88 15.13
CA PRO A 713 10.47 4.51 15.54
C PRO A 713 9.91 5.35 16.69
N GLN A 714 10.76 5.74 17.63
CA GLN A 714 10.42 6.51 18.82
C GLN A 714 10.53 8.04 18.62
N ALA A 715 10.99 8.51 17.47
CA ALA A 715 11.12 9.93 17.21
C ALA A 715 9.74 10.58 17.11
N ALA A 716 9.47 11.55 17.99
CA ALA A 716 8.25 12.35 17.93
C ALA A 716 8.13 13.03 16.58
N MET A 717 6.91 13.12 16.06
CA MET A 717 6.63 13.84 14.82
C MET A 717 7.00 15.31 14.93
N PHE A 718 6.70 15.88 16.10
CA PHE A 718 7.07 17.23 16.50
C PHE A 718 8.38 17.21 17.30
N GLY A 719 9.51 16.98 16.63
CA GLY A 719 10.81 17.16 17.27
C GLY A 719 10.98 18.59 17.79
N ARG A 720 11.69 18.78 18.91
CA ARG A 720 11.94 20.09 19.55
C ARG A 720 12.38 21.15 18.52
N ARG A 721 13.12 20.76 17.50
CA ARG A 721 13.61 21.65 16.46
C ARG A 721 12.48 22.16 15.53
N VAL A 722 11.55 21.30 15.10
CA VAL A 722 10.40 21.70 14.27
C VAL A 722 9.52 22.66 15.04
N ILE A 723 9.21 22.34 16.31
CA ILE A 723 8.47 23.24 17.20
C ILE A 723 9.21 24.57 17.36
N GLY A 724 10.51 24.55 17.64
CA GLY A 724 11.32 25.75 17.82
C GLY A 724 11.33 26.64 16.57
N ILE A 725 11.46 26.08 15.39
CA ILE A 725 11.41 26.81 14.12
C ILE A 725 10.02 27.42 13.90
N SER A 726 8.95 26.64 14.12
CA SER A 726 7.58 27.13 13.96
C SER A 726 7.25 28.27 14.95
N VAL A 727 7.66 28.13 16.20
CA VAL A 727 7.50 29.18 17.21
C VAL A 727 8.30 30.42 16.85
N ALA A 728 9.55 30.29 16.37
CA ALA A 728 10.36 31.41 15.93
C ALA A 728 9.75 32.12 14.72
N GLN A 729 9.22 31.40 13.74
CA GLN A 729 8.49 31.95 12.60
C GLN A 729 7.23 32.71 13.06
N GLY A 730 6.41 32.09 13.88
CA GLY A 730 5.22 32.74 14.45
C GLY A 730 5.52 33.97 15.29
N ALA A 731 6.59 33.94 16.13
CA ALA A 731 7.03 35.06 16.91
C ALA A 731 7.53 36.24 16.04
N ALA A 732 8.28 35.96 14.97
CA ALA A 732 8.73 36.98 14.03
C ALA A 732 7.55 37.66 13.32
N VAL A 733 6.55 36.86 12.89
CA VAL A 733 5.32 37.43 12.33
C VAL A 733 4.57 38.26 13.35
N LEU A 734 4.40 37.76 14.59
CA LEU A 734 3.72 38.48 15.67
C LEU A 734 4.39 39.83 15.96
N VAL A 735 5.71 39.86 16.10
CA VAL A 735 6.47 41.11 16.36
C VAL A 735 6.29 42.10 15.21
N ALA A 736 6.41 41.66 13.96
CA ALA A 736 6.23 42.55 12.81
C ALA A 736 4.80 43.11 12.73
N VAL A 737 3.79 42.31 12.95
CA VAL A 737 2.39 42.74 12.89
C VAL A 737 2.03 43.65 14.07
N LEU A 738 2.50 43.36 15.28
CA LEU A 738 2.31 44.24 16.44
C LEU A 738 3.05 45.57 16.28
N ALA A 739 4.24 45.56 15.66
CA ALA A 739 4.96 46.79 15.36
C ALA A 739 4.18 47.69 14.39
N VAL A 740 3.57 47.10 13.34
CA VAL A 740 2.69 47.82 12.41
C VAL A 740 1.47 48.37 13.15
N TYR A 741 0.86 47.58 14.03
CA TYR A 741 -0.30 47.99 14.82
C TYR A 741 0.06 49.17 15.77
N ALA A 742 1.14 49.02 16.53
CA ALA A 742 1.63 50.08 17.44
C ALA A 742 1.97 51.38 16.68
N LEU A 743 2.61 51.26 15.51
CA LEU A 743 2.91 52.41 14.65
C LEU A 743 1.63 53.10 14.17
N ALA A 744 0.63 52.35 13.73
CA ALA A 744 -0.65 52.89 13.31
C ALA A 744 -1.35 53.67 14.43
N LEU A 745 -1.35 53.14 15.66
CA LEU A 745 -1.90 53.82 16.84
C LEU A 745 -1.10 55.09 17.21
N GLN A 746 0.24 55.04 17.15
CA GLN A 746 1.09 56.24 17.43
C GLN A 746 0.89 57.33 16.39
N LEU A 747 0.67 57.02 15.13
CA LEU A 747 0.35 57.95 14.05
C LEU A 747 -1.07 58.49 14.13
N GLY A 748 -1.85 58.13 15.17
CA GLY A 748 -3.21 58.61 15.36
C GLY A 748 -4.22 58.05 14.34
N ARG A 749 -3.93 56.96 13.68
CA ARG A 749 -4.90 56.32 12.76
C ARG A 749 -6.18 55.87 13.47
N VAL A 750 -7.27 55.97 12.78
CA VAL A 750 -8.57 55.46 13.31
C VAL A 750 -8.49 53.98 13.51
N GLU A 751 -9.22 53.46 14.49
CA GLU A 751 -9.19 52.04 14.88
C GLU A 751 -9.45 51.09 13.70
N SER A 752 -10.39 51.43 12.79
CA SER A 752 -10.72 50.64 11.58
C SER A 752 -9.56 50.63 10.58
N GLU A 753 -8.78 51.71 10.40
CA GLU A 753 -7.60 51.76 9.57
C GLU A 753 -6.48 50.94 10.17
N ALA A 754 -6.20 51.12 11.48
CA ALA A 754 -5.19 50.37 12.19
C ALA A 754 -5.46 48.86 12.17
N ARG A 755 -6.74 48.47 12.30
CA ARG A 755 -7.18 47.06 12.20
C ARG A 755 -6.96 46.52 10.80
N ALA A 756 -7.38 47.24 9.74
CA ALA A 756 -7.23 46.84 8.37
C ALA A 756 -5.74 46.65 8.00
N LEU A 757 -4.88 47.60 8.41
CA LEU A 757 -3.44 47.57 8.18
C LEU A 757 -2.78 46.35 8.87
N THR A 758 -3.14 46.10 10.10
CA THR A 758 -2.64 45.02 10.91
C THR A 758 -3.05 43.67 10.34
N PHE A 759 -4.36 43.52 9.99
CA PHE A 759 -4.89 42.29 9.43
C PHE A 759 -4.32 41.99 8.04
N ALA A 760 -4.19 42.99 7.17
CA ALA A 760 -3.56 42.83 5.85
C ALA A 760 -2.10 42.39 5.96
N THR A 761 -1.32 43.04 6.87
CA THR A 761 0.07 42.64 7.15
C THR A 761 0.16 41.21 7.62
N PHE A 762 -0.75 40.78 8.52
CA PHE A 762 -0.77 39.44 9.06
C PHE A 762 -1.12 38.40 7.96
N LEU A 763 -2.12 38.69 7.11
CA LEU A 763 -2.49 37.78 6.01
C LEU A 763 -1.36 37.62 4.99
N ILE A 764 -0.68 38.71 4.62
CA ILE A 764 0.46 38.69 3.70
C ILE A 764 1.62 37.88 4.32
N ALA A 765 1.92 38.09 5.62
CA ALA A 765 2.93 37.30 6.32
C ALA A 765 2.56 35.80 6.36
N ASN A 766 1.28 35.51 6.59
CA ASN A 766 0.76 34.13 6.58
C ASN A 766 0.93 33.46 5.20
N LEU A 767 0.59 34.14 4.12
CA LEU A 767 0.87 33.69 2.77
C LEU A 767 2.38 33.47 2.56
N GLY A 768 3.24 34.36 3.07
CA GLY A 768 4.69 34.19 3.07
C GLY A 768 5.14 32.92 3.80
N LEU A 769 4.51 32.57 4.93
CA LEU A 769 4.78 31.32 5.65
C LEU A 769 4.42 30.08 4.83
N ILE A 770 3.35 30.12 4.00
CA ILE A 770 3.05 29.01 3.07
C ILE A 770 4.22 28.81 2.12
N PHE A 771 4.71 29.88 1.48
CA PHE A 771 5.84 29.80 0.55
C PHE A 771 7.11 29.28 1.21
N THR A 772 7.43 29.70 2.42
CA THR A 772 8.66 29.32 3.12
C THR A 772 8.61 27.89 3.67
N ASN A 773 7.44 27.39 4.10
CA ASN A 773 7.30 26.06 4.69
C ASN A 773 7.06 24.94 3.67
N ARG A 774 6.82 25.24 2.38
CA ARG A 774 6.63 24.22 1.32
C ARG A 774 7.82 23.27 1.16
N SER A 775 9.04 23.78 1.29
CA SER A 775 10.25 22.96 1.27
C SER A 775 11.26 23.51 2.25
N TRP A 776 11.90 22.61 2.98
CA TRP A 776 12.99 22.99 3.89
C TRP A 776 14.36 22.89 3.24
N SER A 777 14.46 22.28 2.04
CA SER A 777 15.69 22.07 1.29
C SER A 777 15.81 22.96 0.05
N ARG A 778 14.68 23.32 -0.58
CA ARG A 778 14.65 24.09 -1.83
C ARG A 778 14.35 25.57 -1.57
N ARG A 779 14.94 26.45 -2.38
CA ARG A 779 14.65 27.87 -2.35
C ARG A 779 13.26 28.16 -2.92
N ILE A 780 12.60 29.21 -2.45
CA ILE A 780 11.29 29.65 -2.96
C ILE A 780 11.32 29.81 -4.48
N ALA A 781 12.40 30.44 -5.05
CA ALA A 781 12.49 30.75 -6.47
C ALA A 781 12.54 29.53 -7.40
N SER A 782 12.94 28.33 -6.92
CA SER A 782 13.19 27.19 -7.83
C SER A 782 11.97 26.33 -8.14
N SER A 783 10.89 26.43 -7.39
CA SER A 783 9.73 25.54 -7.54
C SER A 783 8.36 26.22 -7.61
N SER A 784 8.28 27.53 -7.37
CA SER A 784 6.99 28.20 -7.14
C SER A 784 6.17 28.49 -8.41
N PHE A 785 6.81 28.73 -9.54
CA PHE A 785 6.10 29.22 -10.73
C PHE A 785 5.21 28.18 -11.44
N LYS A 786 5.44 26.89 -11.21
CA LYS A 786 4.68 25.82 -11.88
C LYS A 786 3.50 25.27 -11.05
N ASP A 787 3.33 25.75 -9.82
CA ASP A 787 2.31 25.24 -8.91
C ASP A 787 1.02 26.08 -8.98
N THR A 788 0.11 25.65 -9.85
CA THR A 788 -1.18 26.31 -10.05
C THR A 788 -2.02 26.37 -8.76
N THR A 789 -1.90 25.36 -7.90
CA THR A 789 -2.66 25.26 -6.66
C THR A 789 -2.23 26.32 -5.65
N LEU A 790 -0.92 26.52 -5.52
CA LEU A 790 -0.36 27.57 -4.66
C LEU A 790 -0.85 28.94 -5.09
N TRP A 791 -0.77 29.23 -6.40
CA TRP A 791 -1.20 30.51 -6.93
C TRP A 791 -2.70 30.72 -6.80
N ALA A 792 -3.51 29.67 -6.98
CA ALA A 792 -4.96 29.77 -6.79
C ALA A 792 -5.33 30.14 -5.36
N VAL A 793 -4.68 29.51 -4.35
CA VAL A 793 -4.91 29.85 -2.94
C VAL A 793 -4.39 31.25 -2.62
N THR A 794 -3.20 31.59 -3.07
CA THR A 794 -2.57 32.91 -2.80
C THR A 794 -3.38 34.05 -3.42
N LEU A 795 -3.70 33.95 -4.71
CA LEU A 795 -4.47 34.98 -5.43
C LEU A 795 -5.91 35.05 -4.92
N GLY A 796 -6.52 33.90 -4.59
CA GLY A 796 -7.83 33.85 -3.96
C GLY A 796 -7.86 34.58 -2.62
N ALA A 797 -6.87 34.35 -1.75
CA ALA A 797 -6.75 35.02 -0.46
C ALA A 797 -6.53 36.54 -0.62
N LEU A 798 -5.64 36.96 -1.53
CA LEU A 798 -5.37 38.38 -1.82
C LEU A 798 -6.61 39.06 -2.44
N LEU A 799 -7.30 38.41 -3.36
CA LEU A 799 -8.54 38.92 -3.94
C LEU A 799 -9.62 39.13 -2.87
N PHE A 800 -9.78 38.14 -1.99
CA PHE A 800 -10.76 38.26 -0.92
C PHE A 800 -10.37 39.33 0.11
N LEU A 801 -9.08 39.47 0.43
CA LEU A 801 -8.56 40.59 1.23
C LEU A 801 -8.91 41.95 0.59
N ALA A 802 -8.68 42.08 -0.71
CA ALA A 802 -9.01 43.31 -1.44
C ALA A 802 -10.52 43.58 -1.40
N LEU A 803 -11.37 42.57 -1.56
CA LEU A 803 -12.83 42.72 -1.46
C LEU A 803 -13.27 43.21 -0.08
N VAL A 804 -12.73 42.64 1.03
CA VAL A 804 -13.13 43.03 2.38
C VAL A 804 -12.58 44.38 2.80
N ILE A 805 -11.55 44.91 2.15
CA ILE A 805 -11.00 46.24 2.43
C ILE A 805 -11.66 47.32 1.58
N TYR A 806 -11.93 47.05 0.30
CA TYR A 806 -12.34 48.13 -0.65
C TYR A 806 -13.82 48.11 -1.01
N VAL A 807 -14.56 47.02 -0.78
CA VAL A 807 -16.01 46.96 -1.01
C VAL A 807 -16.74 47.46 0.25
N PRO A 808 -17.44 48.64 0.19
CA PRO A 808 -17.97 49.29 1.40
C PRO A 808 -18.83 48.40 2.31
N PRO A 809 -19.78 47.59 1.82
CA PRO A 809 -20.59 46.72 2.68
C PRO A 809 -19.70 45.67 3.43
N LEU A 810 -18.69 45.14 2.75
CA LEU A 810 -17.77 44.15 3.36
C LEU A 810 -16.82 44.83 4.31
N ALA A 811 -16.26 46.01 3.95
CA ALA A 811 -15.35 46.77 4.79
C ALA A 811 -16.04 47.16 6.12
N HIS A 812 -17.27 47.62 6.07
CA HIS A 812 -18.09 47.86 7.25
C HIS A 812 -18.28 46.62 8.12
N LEU A 813 -18.56 45.49 7.48
CA LEU A 813 -18.77 44.22 8.11
C LEU A 813 -17.55 43.72 8.89
N PHE A 814 -16.36 43.85 8.28
CA PHE A 814 -15.09 43.50 8.92
C PHE A 814 -14.54 44.64 9.80
N ARG A 815 -15.27 45.76 9.93
CA ARG A 815 -14.82 46.98 10.61
C ARG A 815 -13.46 47.48 10.14
N PHE A 816 -13.25 47.42 8.81
CA PHE A 816 -12.06 47.89 8.12
C PHE A 816 -12.33 49.24 7.47
N ALA A 817 -11.24 50.02 7.29
CA ALA A 817 -11.22 51.20 6.46
C ALA A 817 -10.34 50.97 5.23
N PRO A 818 -10.59 51.66 4.09
CA PRO A 818 -9.77 51.53 2.90
C PRO A 818 -8.33 51.94 3.17
N LEU A 819 -7.36 51.15 2.66
CA LEU A 819 -5.93 51.39 2.79
C LEU A 819 -5.39 52.14 1.57
N GLY A 820 -4.50 53.11 1.80
CA GLY A 820 -3.78 53.80 0.73
C GLY A 820 -2.67 52.95 0.11
N PRO A 821 -2.12 53.34 -1.05
CA PRO A 821 -1.05 52.60 -1.70
C PRO A 821 0.21 52.43 -0.84
N LEU A 822 0.55 53.44 -0.05
CA LEU A 822 1.69 53.39 0.90
C LEU A 822 1.42 52.40 2.05
N ASP A 823 0.18 52.32 2.51
CA ASP A 823 -0.23 51.35 3.54
C ASP A 823 -0.13 49.94 3.03
N VAL A 824 -0.57 49.71 1.79
CA VAL A 824 -0.44 48.41 1.11
C VAL A 824 1.04 48.02 0.94
N ALA A 825 1.89 48.96 0.50
CA ALA A 825 3.34 48.74 0.39
C ALA A 825 3.98 48.40 1.75
N LEU A 826 3.54 49.05 2.83
CA LEU A 826 3.98 48.76 4.19
C LEU A 826 3.58 47.35 4.61
N CYS A 827 2.34 46.91 4.28
CA CYS A 827 1.88 45.54 4.57
C CYS A 827 2.74 44.48 3.88
N PHE A 828 3.06 44.68 2.59
CA PHE A 828 3.93 43.74 1.84
C PHE A 828 5.36 43.78 2.37
N GLY A 829 5.90 44.99 2.71
CA GLY A 829 7.22 45.15 3.27
C GLY A 829 7.37 44.47 4.63
N ALA A 830 6.49 44.77 5.57
CA ALA A 830 6.52 44.20 6.91
C ALA A 830 6.23 42.69 6.90
N GLY A 831 5.22 42.25 6.15
CA GLY A 831 4.90 40.83 5.96
C GLY A 831 6.05 40.05 5.32
N GLY A 832 6.70 40.62 4.27
CA GLY A 832 7.86 40.01 3.60
C GLY A 832 9.08 39.89 4.53
N VAL A 833 9.41 40.95 5.26
CA VAL A 833 10.55 40.96 6.22
C VAL A 833 10.34 39.93 7.32
N SER A 834 9.12 39.79 7.84
CA SER A 834 8.79 38.84 8.91
C SER A 834 9.11 37.37 8.56
N VAL A 835 9.14 36.99 7.27
CA VAL A 835 9.42 35.62 6.81
C VAL A 835 10.77 35.47 6.10
N ALA A 836 11.36 36.57 5.60
CA ALA A 836 12.60 36.57 4.80
C ALA A 836 13.82 36.00 5.57
N TRP A 837 13.92 36.23 6.85
CA TRP A 837 15.00 35.73 7.73
C TRP A 837 15.10 34.18 7.65
N PHE A 838 13.98 33.51 7.50
CA PHE A 838 13.96 32.03 7.45
C PHE A 838 14.59 31.50 6.18
N GLU A 839 14.45 32.19 5.04
CA GLU A 839 15.16 31.84 3.81
C GLU A 839 16.70 31.99 3.98
N ILE A 840 17.15 32.91 4.82
CA ILE A 840 18.58 33.05 5.17
C ILE A 840 19.02 31.84 6.02
N VAL A 841 18.20 31.43 6.98
CA VAL A 841 18.47 30.24 7.82
C VAL A 841 18.52 28.97 6.97
N LYS A 842 17.65 28.84 5.95
CA LYS A 842 17.73 27.73 5.00
C LYS A 842 19.05 27.68 4.23
N ARG A 843 19.59 28.86 3.85
CA ARG A 843 20.90 28.97 3.15
C ARG A 843 22.06 28.43 3.98
N SER A 844 22.01 28.59 5.29
CA SER A 844 23.04 28.08 6.20
C SER A 844 22.99 26.58 6.46
N GLY A 845 22.07 25.84 5.84
CA GLY A 845 21.83 24.39 6.05
C GLY A 845 21.27 24.05 7.43
N ARG A 846 21.05 25.05 8.29
CA ARG A 846 20.56 24.85 9.67
C ARG A 846 19.05 24.53 9.74
N ALA A 847 18.30 24.69 8.65
CA ALA A 847 16.86 24.38 8.60
C ALA A 847 16.55 22.88 8.40
N ARG A 848 17.51 22.08 7.93
CA ARG A 848 17.31 20.63 7.74
C ARG A 848 17.07 19.94 9.07
N PRO A 849 16.01 19.14 9.26
CA PRO A 849 15.87 18.31 10.44
C PRO A 849 17.12 17.42 10.55
N ALA A 850 17.76 17.40 11.72
CA ALA A 850 18.89 16.52 11.96
C ALA A 850 18.36 15.07 11.82
N VAL A 851 18.85 14.34 10.82
CA VAL A 851 18.72 12.90 10.76
C VAL A 851 19.71 12.39 11.79
N THR A 852 19.23 12.01 12.97
CA THR A 852 20.04 11.27 13.94
C THR A 852 20.32 9.92 13.30
N PRO A 853 21.58 9.55 13.04
CA PRO A 853 21.88 8.20 12.62
C PRO A 853 21.34 7.24 13.71
N PRO A 854 20.86 6.06 13.35
CA PRO A 854 20.48 5.06 14.32
C PRO A 854 21.69 4.84 15.23
N GLY A 855 21.52 5.10 16.52
CA GLY A 855 22.56 4.91 17.51
C GLY A 855 22.99 3.44 17.45
N ASN A 856 24.31 3.21 17.34
CA ASN A 856 24.87 1.89 17.44
C ASN A 856 24.47 1.30 18.79
N PRO A 857 23.62 0.27 18.87
CA PRO A 857 23.12 -0.27 20.14
C PRO A 857 24.24 -0.87 21.02
N ALA A 858 25.45 -1.02 20.47
CA ALA A 858 26.60 -1.52 21.22
C ALA A 858 27.18 -0.53 22.26
N ALA A 859 26.78 0.75 22.25
CA ALA A 859 27.30 1.75 23.20
C ALA A 859 26.47 1.93 24.48
N ALA A 860 25.35 1.24 24.62
CA ALA A 860 24.44 1.39 25.78
C ALA A 860 24.61 0.31 26.86
N VAL A 861 25.57 -0.62 26.73
CA VAL A 861 25.79 -1.70 27.71
C VAL A 861 26.99 -1.41 28.64
N THR A 862 27.65 -0.26 28.50
CA THR A 862 28.77 0.11 29.35
C THR A 862 28.61 1.52 29.97
N SER A 863 27.45 1.82 30.53
CA SER A 863 27.33 2.90 31.52
C SER A 863 26.23 2.61 32.53
#